data_88c597c3ab854eec1eb43ecd59384284
#
_entry.id   88c597c3ab854eec1eb43ecd59384284
#
_cell.length_a   1.000
_cell.length_b   1.000
_cell.length_c   1.000
_cell.angle_alpha   90.00
_cell.angle_beta   90.00
_cell.angle_gamma   90.00
#
_symmetry.space_group_name_H-M   'P 1'
#
loop_
_entity.id
_entity.type
_entity.pdbx_description
1 polymer ?
#
loop_
_entity_poly.entity_id
_entity_poly.type
_entity_poly.pdbx_seq_one_letter_code
_entity_poly.pdbx_strand_id
1 'polypeptide(L)'
;MKISYNWLKDYLECDLSPEAVAEALTSIGLEVDALEQVEEIPGGLAGVIVAEVVECEDHPDSDHLHVTKLNTGEPELLQVVCGAPNVAAGQKVLLATVGTVLGADFKIKKSKIRGVESFGMICAEDELGIGESHDGIMVLEPEAVVGTPAKDYLGLATDAIIEIGLTANRVDAASHIGVARDLYAYLKHNDIPCRLNIPDVSAFAEGEGEAIPVEVTAVDGAPRYTGTTIRGVKIAASPEWLQKKLLAIGLRPINNVVDITNFVLHEIGQPLHAFDAAKIKGGKVVVRRAAEGEKFVTLDGVERTLSAADLMIANAEESMCLAGVFGGEDSGVTESTVDVFLESAYFNPVSVRKTSKRHGLKTDASFRYERGADPLAVEYAARRASLLIQEIAGGTVVGKVQESYPEKIVKKTVDLDYDRIENFVGKKIGHDVIEEILGSLAYEFVEKREGGAVVAVPSYMIDVYRECDVVEEILRIYGYNNIELPSAMRMSVNAPQKPEPEQVRKSISDFLAANGFVETMNNSLTRSEYYSKLKTFPEAKCVRIMNPLSSDLNVMRQTLILNGLEVIAYNINRQITNIKTFEYGSVYSFDPETDGKTLASYEEHTCFALFMSGQPDKSWRVDPGKGSYFQLKGYLELLLKRFGCDIYSLETAAAPADLFSEGLSYALPGSHQPLAVMGTVAPARLKQFGIKQPVFAAEISWPALFELVRRNKIKYKELPKFPEVRRDLAILLDESVCYADLRKSAFRVGKKLLKQVGLFDVYRGDKIAEGKKQYALSFVLQDLDKTMTDNDVERVMSKLLSTFQNEFGAVLR
;
A
#
# COMPACT_ATOMS: atom_id res chain seq x y z
N MET A 1 13.61 6.85 4.06
CA MET A 1 14.72 7.81 3.84
C MET A 1 15.62 7.81 5.06
N LYS A 2 16.95 7.81 4.87
CA LYS A 2 17.92 7.81 5.99
C LYS A 2 18.37 9.23 6.31
N ILE A 3 18.34 9.58 7.58
CA ILE A 3 18.81 10.84 8.17
C ILE A 3 19.88 10.51 9.19
N SER A 4 21.08 11.09 9.05
CA SER A 4 22.12 11.06 10.07
C SER A 4 21.78 12.09 11.14
N TYR A 5 21.77 11.67 12.39
CA TYR A 5 21.52 12.55 13.53
C TYR A 5 22.64 13.58 13.68
N ASN A 6 23.92 13.17 13.51
CA ASN A 6 25.03 14.10 13.56
C ASN A 6 24.98 15.14 12.44
N TRP A 7 24.60 14.74 11.22
CA TRP A 7 24.41 15.69 10.12
C TRP A 7 23.19 16.59 10.34
N LEU A 8 22.09 16.07 10.93
CA LEU A 8 20.92 16.89 11.27
C LEU A 8 21.28 18.02 12.25
N LYS A 9 22.19 17.76 13.20
CA LYS A 9 22.66 18.74 14.19
C LYS A 9 23.44 19.91 13.59
N ASP A 10 23.95 19.80 12.37
CA ASP A 10 24.55 20.94 11.68
C ASP A 10 23.49 22.02 11.37
N TYR A 11 22.24 21.62 11.19
CA TYR A 11 21.14 22.52 10.83
C TYR A 11 20.21 22.83 11.99
N LEU A 12 20.18 21.97 13.01
CA LEU A 12 19.29 22.15 14.16
C LEU A 12 20.06 21.92 15.46
N GLU A 13 20.41 23.01 16.13
CA GLU A 13 20.94 22.96 17.49
C GLU A 13 19.82 22.61 18.46
N CYS A 14 19.91 21.46 19.11
CA CYS A 14 19.01 21.03 20.21
C CYS A 14 19.71 19.93 21.04
N ASP A 15 19.28 19.80 22.30
CA ASP A 15 19.83 18.83 23.27
C ASP A 15 19.02 17.52 23.37
N LEU A 16 18.19 17.21 22.38
CA LEU A 16 17.44 15.94 22.36
C LEU A 16 18.34 14.77 21.99
N SER A 17 18.10 13.60 22.58
CA SER A 17 18.72 12.35 22.16
C SER A 17 18.15 11.86 20.83
N PRO A 18 18.83 10.98 20.09
CA PRO A 18 18.32 10.39 18.86
C PRO A 18 16.94 9.74 19.03
N GLU A 19 16.70 9.09 20.17
CA GLU A 19 15.42 8.44 20.50
C GLU A 19 14.30 9.48 20.65
N ALA A 20 14.58 10.58 21.36
CA ALA A 20 13.61 11.67 21.55
C ALA A 20 13.32 12.41 20.21
N VAL A 21 14.33 12.54 19.35
CA VAL A 21 14.14 13.07 17.99
C VAL A 21 13.26 12.14 17.17
N ALA A 22 13.48 10.83 17.22
CA ALA A 22 12.67 9.85 16.50
C ALA A 22 11.20 9.86 16.95
N GLU A 23 10.96 9.98 18.25
CA GLU A 23 9.63 10.11 18.83
C GLU A 23 8.94 11.43 18.39
N ALA A 24 9.66 12.54 18.45
CA ALA A 24 9.17 13.84 18.00
C ALA A 24 8.80 13.82 16.52
N LEU A 25 9.66 13.29 15.64
CA LEU A 25 9.41 13.17 14.21
C LEU A 25 8.16 12.33 13.91
N THR A 26 8.02 11.19 14.56
CA THR A 26 6.83 10.33 14.42
C THR A 26 5.57 11.08 14.85
N SER A 27 5.63 11.86 15.94
CA SER A 27 4.47 12.60 16.45
C SER A 27 3.97 13.68 15.49
N ILE A 28 4.85 14.24 14.65
CA ILE A 28 4.52 15.28 13.67
C ILE A 28 4.30 14.74 12.25
N GLY A 29 4.15 13.40 12.11
CA GLY A 29 3.80 12.76 10.85
C GLY A 29 4.99 12.36 9.96
N LEU A 30 6.21 12.36 10.50
CA LEU A 30 7.39 11.77 9.90
C LEU A 30 7.70 10.44 10.60
N GLU A 31 6.97 9.39 10.24
CA GLU A 31 7.07 8.08 10.88
C GLU A 31 8.49 7.53 10.80
N VAL A 32 9.05 7.18 11.96
CA VAL A 32 10.37 6.58 12.04
C VAL A 32 10.25 5.06 12.03
N ASP A 33 10.67 4.45 10.93
CA ASP A 33 10.63 3.00 10.72
C ASP A 33 11.73 2.27 11.51
N ALA A 34 12.92 2.89 11.63
CA ALA A 34 14.05 2.35 12.34
C ALA A 34 14.96 3.44 12.90
N LEU A 35 15.62 3.13 14.01
CA LEU A 35 16.70 3.93 14.59
C LEU A 35 17.92 3.00 14.83
N GLU A 36 18.98 3.21 14.07
CA GLU A 36 20.19 2.38 14.11
C GLU A 36 21.36 3.19 14.64
N GLN A 37 22.07 2.64 15.62
CA GLN A 37 23.36 3.19 16.05
C GLN A 37 24.42 2.69 15.08
N VAL A 38 25.15 3.60 14.45
CA VAL A 38 26.23 3.29 13.53
C VAL A 38 27.53 3.77 14.12
N GLU A 39 28.44 2.86 14.28
CA GLU A 39 29.81 3.14 14.69
C GLU A 39 30.71 3.23 13.45
N GLU A 40 31.62 4.17 13.43
CA GLU A 40 32.57 4.38 12.32
C GLU A 40 33.36 3.10 12.02
N ILE A 41 33.68 2.37 13.08
CA ILE A 41 34.26 1.02 13.00
C ILE A 41 33.35 0.06 13.74
N PRO A 42 32.91 -1.04 13.12
CA PRO A 42 32.02 -2.01 13.75
C PRO A 42 32.58 -2.51 15.09
N GLY A 43 31.81 -2.40 16.18
CA GLY A 43 32.21 -2.75 17.52
C GLY A 43 33.00 -1.65 18.25
N GLY A 44 33.18 -0.45 17.62
CA GLY A 44 33.80 0.73 18.24
C GLY A 44 35.19 0.50 18.83
N LEU A 45 35.92 -0.50 18.36
CA LEU A 45 37.17 -0.98 18.93
C LEU A 45 37.05 -1.30 20.43
N ALA A 46 35.91 -1.83 20.89
CA ALA A 46 35.67 -2.22 22.26
C ALA A 46 36.71 -3.23 22.74
N GLY A 47 37.42 -2.87 23.78
CA GLY A 47 38.52 -3.68 24.33
C GLY A 47 39.91 -3.37 23.74
N VAL A 48 40.00 -2.42 22.83
CA VAL A 48 41.28 -1.84 22.38
C VAL A 48 41.60 -0.59 23.21
N ILE A 49 42.81 -0.53 23.74
CA ILE A 49 43.26 0.57 24.63
C ILE A 49 44.66 1.07 24.25
N VAL A 50 44.94 2.30 24.60
CA VAL A 50 46.31 2.83 24.53
C VAL A 50 47.16 2.13 25.58
N ALA A 51 48.31 1.57 25.19
CA ALA A 51 49.28 0.94 26.08
C ALA A 51 50.69 1.46 25.77
N GLU A 52 51.59 1.37 26.77
CA GLU A 52 53.00 1.72 26.61
C GLU A 52 53.86 0.46 26.64
N VAL A 53 54.71 0.29 25.68
CA VAL A 53 55.71 -0.77 25.64
C VAL A 53 56.84 -0.42 26.63
N VAL A 54 56.84 -1.05 27.80
CA VAL A 54 57.83 -0.79 28.83
C VAL A 54 59.14 -1.57 28.57
N GLU A 55 59.00 -2.85 28.21
CA GLU A 55 60.10 -3.74 27.89
C GLU A 55 59.82 -4.40 26.50
N CYS A 56 60.91 -4.55 25.71
CA CYS A 56 60.85 -5.25 24.43
C CYS A 56 62.13 -6.07 24.28
N GLU A 57 62.01 -7.39 24.32
CA GLU A 57 63.14 -8.33 24.21
C GLU A 57 62.92 -9.30 23.03
N ASP A 58 64.03 -9.82 22.48
CA ASP A 58 63.93 -10.83 21.44
C ASP A 58 63.27 -12.13 21.95
N HIS A 59 62.48 -12.76 21.12
CA HIS A 59 61.79 -14.00 21.50
C HIS A 59 62.84 -15.17 21.53
N PRO A 60 62.88 -16.00 22.62
CA PRO A 60 63.92 -17.01 22.81
C PRO A 60 64.00 -18.04 21.67
N ASP A 61 62.89 -18.31 20.98
CA ASP A 61 62.79 -19.33 19.90
C ASP A 61 62.37 -18.72 18.54
N SER A 62 62.68 -17.43 18.30
CA SER A 62 62.32 -16.78 17.02
C SER A 62 63.25 -15.59 16.76
N ASP A 63 63.60 -15.41 15.50
CA ASP A 63 64.42 -14.33 14.95
C ASP A 63 63.64 -13.08 14.48
N HIS A 64 62.31 -13.13 14.52
CA HIS A 64 61.45 -12.04 14.08
C HIS A 64 60.30 -11.76 15.08
N LEU A 65 60.20 -12.42 16.19
CA LEU A 65 59.22 -12.14 17.22
C LEU A 65 59.87 -11.41 18.41
N HIS A 66 59.13 -10.55 19.02
CA HIS A 66 59.54 -9.86 20.26
C HIS A 66 58.54 -10.17 21.39
N VAL A 67 59.07 -10.33 22.59
CA VAL A 67 58.29 -10.44 23.83
C VAL A 67 58.21 -9.05 24.46
N THR A 68 57.05 -8.49 24.52
CA THR A 68 56.84 -7.15 25.09
C THR A 68 56.12 -7.22 26.41
N LYS A 69 56.41 -6.27 27.30
CA LYS A 69 55.63 -5.99 28.50
C LYS A 69 55.03 -4.61 28.41
N LEU A 70 53.73 -4.56 28.50
CA LEU A 70 52.92 -3.39 28.27
C LEU A 70 52.33 -2.87 29.58
N ASN A 71 52.47 -1.57 29.78
CA ASN A 71 51.73 -0.83 30.76
C ASN A 71 50.34 -0.47 30.16
N THR A 72 49.28 -0.99 30.76
CA THR A 72 47.90 -0.74 30.37
C THR A 72 47.20 0.23 31.31
N GLY A 73 47.88 0.79 32.29
CA GLY A 73 47.35 1.56 33.40
C GLY A 73 46.98 0.71 34.62
N GLU A 74 47.08 -0.62 34.51
CA GLU A 74 46.92 -1.56 35.61
C GLU A 74 48.25 -1.79 36.37
N PRO A 75 48.22 -2.23 37.64
CA PRO A 75 49.44 -2.43 38.43
C PRO A 75 50.41 -3.47 37.87
N GLU A 76 49.91 -4.45 37.12
CA GLU A 76 50.71 -5.53 36.55
C GLU A 76 50.95 -5.30 35.07
N LEU A 77 52.17 -5.44 34.58
CA LEU A 77 52.51 -5.34 33.17
C LEU A 77 51.97 -6.53 32.42
N LEU A 78 51.36 -6.28 31.29
CA LEU A 78 50.77 -7.29 30.42
C LEU A 78 51.77 -7.81 29.42
N GLN A 79 52.01 -9.11 29.37
CA GLN A 79 52.92 -9.71 28.36
C GLN A 79 52.22 -9.98 27.06
N VAL A 80 52.82 -9.50 25.97
CA VAL A 80 52.31 -9.71 24.61
C VAL A 80 53.47 -10.08 23.68
N VAL A 81 53.28 -11.08 22.84
CA VAL A 81 54.25 -11.46 21.79
C VAL A 81 53.85 -10.71 20.52
N CYS A 82 54.74 -9.90 19.97
CA CYS A 82 54.55 -9.10 18.76
C CYS A 82 55.51 -9.55 17.65
N GLY A 83 54.97 -9.62 16.41
CA GLY A 83 55.76 -9.97 15.23
C GLY A 83 56.07 -8.75 14.33
N ALA A 84 55.70 -7.56 14.74
CA ALA A 84 55.92 -6.36 13.91
C ALA A 84 57.36 -5.87 14.01
N PRO A 85 58.01 -5.51 12.92
CA PRO A 85 59.45 -5.14 12.89
C PRO A 85 59.71 -3.77 13.53
N ASN A 86 58.68 -2.94 13.72
CA ASN A 86 58.78 -1.59 14.26
C ASN A 86 58.47 -1.48 15.74
N VAL A 87 58.25 -2.58 16.47
CA VAL A 87 57.94 -2.54 17.90
C VAL A 87 59.22 -2.25 18.71
N ALA A 88 59.17 -1.29 19.65
CA ALA A 88 60.28 -0.95 20.50
C ALA A 88 59.83 -0.45 21.89
N ALA A 89 60.67 -0.57 22.89
CA ALA A 89 60.43 -0.02 24.23
C ALA A 89 60.29 1.51 24.20
N GLY A 90 59.39 2.03 24.99
CA GLY A 90 59.06 3.45 25.08
C GLY A 90 57.96 3.90 24.12
N GLN A 91 57.48 3.08 23.21
CA GLN A 91 56.38 3.41 22.29
C GLN A 91 55.02 3.33 22.97
N LYS A 92 54.11 4.23 22.55
CA LYS A 92 52.69 4.13 22.81
C LYS A 92 52.04 3.43 21.62
N VAL A 93 51.15 2.45 21.90
CA VAL A 93 50.57 1.59 20.87
C VAL A 93 49.08 1.30 21.19
N LEU A 94 48.34 0.82 20.21
CA LEU A 94 46.99 0.31 20.45
C LEU A 94 47.04 -1.21 20.72
N LEU A 95 46.53 -1.61 21.89
CA LEU A 95 46.52 -2.98 22.36
C LEU A 95 45.10 -3.53 22.39
N ALA A 96 44.81 -4.55 21.61
CA ALA A 96 43.60 -5.34 21.72
C ALA A 96 43.75 -6.36 22.87
N THR A 97 42.95 -6.23 23.89
CA THR A 97 42.96 -7.09 25.08
C THR A 97 42.28 -8.44 24.84
N VAL A 98 42.51 -9.44 25.72
CA VAL A 98 41.83 -10.75 25.61
C VAL A 98 40.30 -10.56 25.69
N GLY A 99 39.59 -11.07 24.71
CA GLY A 99 38.14 -10.93 24.58
C GLY A 99 37.69 -9.96 23.49
N THR A 100 38.55 -9.03 23.05
CA THR A 100 38.30 -8.11 21.94
C THR A 100 38.00 -8.85 20.66
N VAL A 101 37.06 -8.36 19.89
CA VAL A 101 36.74 -8.82 18.54
C VAL A 101 37.13 -7.73 17.54
N LEU A 102 38.05 -8.04 16.64
CA LEU A 102 38.49 -7.15 15.55
C LEU A 102 37.90 -7.64 14.24
N GLY A 103 37.50 -6.70 13.38
CA GLY A 103 36.84 -7.02 12.11
C GLY A 103 35.56 -7.83 12.29
N ALA A 104 35.25 -8.69 11.32
CA ALA A 104 34.00 -9.45 11.34
C ALA A 104 33.93 -10.56 12.41
N ASP A 105 35.07 -11.25 12.70
CA ASP A 105 35.05 -12.45 13.57
C ASP A 105 36.37 -12.75 14.28
N PHE A 106 37.38 -11.88 14.20
CA PHE A 106 38.69 -12.15 14.76
C PHE A 106 38.70 -11.84 16.27
N LYS A 107 38.47 -12.87 17.09
CA LYS A 107 38.44 -12.75 18.53
C LYS A 107 39.82 -13.00 19.17
N ILE A 108 40.34 -12.00 19.88
CA ILE A 108 41.59 -12.07 20.61
C ILE A 108 41.44 -13.02 21.82
N LYS A 109 42.33 -14.00 21.90
CA LYS A 109 42.34 -15.00 22.94
C LYS A 109 43.72 -15.06 23.58
N LYS A 110 43.79 -15.44 24.88
CA LYS A 110 45.08 -15.85 25.49
C LYS A 110 45.68 -16.95 24.61
N SER A 111 46.88 -16.76 24.15
CA SER A 111 47.58 -17.68 23.26
C SER A 111 48.99 -18.00 23.73
N LYS A 112 49.55 -19.10 23.26
CA LYS A 112 50.94 -19.46 23.51
C LYS A 112 51.67 -19.53 22.18
N ILE A 113 52.56 -18.54 21.97
CA ILE A 113 53.28 -18.38 20.69
C ILE A 113 54.70 -18.89 20.91
N ARG A 114 55.09 -19.95 20.21
CA ARG A 114 56.36 -20.62 20.35
C ARG A 114 56.84 -20.81 21.82
N GLY A 115 55.93 -21.21 22.68
CA GLY A 115 56.26 -21.46 24.07
C GLY A 115 56.05 -20.29 25.04
N VAL A 116 55.91 -19.05 24.57
CA VAL A 116 55.71 -17.84 25.39
C VAL A 116 54.21 -17.45 25.40
N GLU A 117 53.67 -17.12 26.54
CA GLU A 117 52.24 -16.69 26.69
C GLU A 117 52.07 -15.25 26.23
N SER A 118 50.98 -15.01 25.43
CA SER A 118 50.56 -13.69 24.96
C SER A 118 49.13 -13.44 25.45
N PHE A 119 48.90 -12.26 26.07
CA PHE A 119 47.63 -11.84 26.66
C PHE A 119 46.95 -10.70 25.91
N GLY A 120 47.25 -10.55 24.63
CA GLY A 120 46.68 -9.52 23.78
C GLY A 120 47.37 -9.48 22.42
N MET A 121 47.03 -8.48 21.61
CA MET A 121 47.63 -8.21 20.33
C MET A 121 47.87 -6.69 20.20
N ILE A 122 49.12 -6.29 19.88
CA ILE A 122 49.42 -4.93 19.46
C ILE A 122 49.00 -4.82 18.00
N CYS A 123 48.21 -3.82 17.65
CA CYS A 123 47.52 -3.77 16.38
C CYS A 123 48.17 -2.83 15.36
N ALA A 124 48.09 -3.19 14.06
CA ALA A 124 48.36 -2.35 12.92
C ALA A 124 47.08 -1.56 12.55
N GLU A 125 47.22 -0.59 11.66
CA GLU A 125 46.07 0.25 11.18
C GLU A 125 45.00 -0.56 10.46
N ASP A 126 45.39 -1.48 9.60
CA ASP A 126 44.49 -2.34 8.85
C ASP A 126 43.73 -3.34 9.73
N GLU A 127 44.39 -3.86 10.79
CA GLU A 127 43.78 -4.74 11.77
C GLU A 127 42.70 -4.05 12.60
N LEU A 128 42.84 -2.74 12.80
CA LEU A 128 41.87 -1.89 13.47
C LEU A 128 40.78 -1.34 12.50
N GLY A 129 40.99 -1.48 11.19
CA GLY A 129 40.11 -0.95 10.18
C GLY A 129 40.17 0.58 10.04
N ILE A 130 41.25 1.21 10.48
CA ILE A 130 41.44 2.68 10.41
C ILE A 130 42.39 3.15 9.30
N GLY A 131 43.02 2.21 8.59
CA GLY A 131 43.94 2.48 7.50
C GLY A 131 44.19 1.23 6.67
N GLU A 132 45.06 1.35 5.65
CA GLU A 132 45.44 0.21 4.77
C GLU A 132 46.87 -0.29 5.06
N SER A 133 47.59 0.35 5.95
CA SER A 133 49.00 0.00 6.24
C SER A 133 49.08 -1.26 7.09
N HIS A 134 49.87 -2.24 6.62
CA HIS A 134 50.27 -3.45 7.31
C HIS A 134 51.78 -3.53 7.55
N ASP A 135 52.50 -2.40 7.39
CA ASP A 135 53.97 -2.37 7.43
C ASP A 135 54.51 -2.50 8.88
N GLY A 136 53.61 -2.53 9.88
CA GLY A 136 53.96 -2.66 11.31
C GLY A 136 52.83 -2.21 12.23
N ILE A 137 53.08 -2.22 13.52
CA ILE A 137 52.11 -1.71 14.50
C ILE A 137 51.92 -0.21 14.38
N MET A 138 50.72 0.27 14.74
CA MET A 138 50.43 1.69 14.83
C MET A 138 51.13 2.28 16.06
N VAL A 139 52.10 3.19 15.86
CA VAL A 139 52.79 3.90 16.93
C VAL A 139 52.10 5.24 17.15
N LEU A 140 51.68 5.51 18.39
CA LEU A 140 50.95 6.70 18.77
C LEU A 140 51.91 7.83 19.21
N GLU A 141 51.39 9.05 19.29
CA GLU A 141 52.09 10.21 19.83
C GLU A 141 52.54 9.94 21.28
N PRO A 142 53.71 10.45 21.69
CA PRO A 142 54.24 10.19 23.04
C PRO A 142 53.34 10.68 24.17
N GLU A 143 52.49 11.67 23.90
CA GLU A 143 51.54 12.27 24.83
C GLU A 143 50.26 11.43 25.03
N ALA A 144 50.08 10.35 24.25
CA ALA A 144 48.91 9.46 24.41
C ALA A 144 48.81 8.92 25.82
N VAL A 145 47.65 9.03 26.45
CA VAL A 145 47.41 8.64 27.82
C VAL A 145 47.13 7.13 27.91
N VAL A 146 47.99 6.42 28.65
CA VAL A 146 47.85 4.96 28.85
C VAL A 146 46.51 4.61 29.52
N GLY A 147 45.88 3.56 29.05
CA GLY A 147 44.56 3.12 29.51
C GLY A 147 43.36 3.78 28.81
N THR A 148 43.62 4.81 28.00
CA THR A 148 42.55 5.43 27.23
C THR A 148 41.95 4.44 26.21
N PRO A 149 40.63 4.27 26.11
CA PRO A 149 40.01 3.46 25.07
C PRO A 149 40.39 3.97 23.67
N ALA A 150 40.65 3.08 22.73
CA ALA A 150 41.04 3.46 21.35
C ALA A 150 39.97 4.33 20.67
N LYS A 151 38.69 4.08 20.97
CA LYS A 151 37.58 4.92 20.50
C LYS A 151 37.76 6.39 20.87
N ASP A 152 38.09 6.64 22.13
CA ASP A 152 38.23 8.01 22.66
C ASP A 152 39.52 8.66 22.15
N TYR A 153 40.65 7.91 22.07
CA TYR A 153 41.91 8.39 21.56
C TYR A 153 41.83 8.76 20.05
N LEU A 154 41.17 7.91 19.27
CA LEU A 154 41.02 8.11 17.84
C LEU A 154 39.87 9.06 17.50
N GLY A 155 39.07 9.47 18.46
CA GLY A 155 37.88 10.30 18.25
C GLY A 155 36.85 9.65 17.35
N LEU A 156 36.70 8.32 17.43
CA LEU A 156 35.75 7.60 16.59
C LEU A 156 34.33 8.04 16.89
N ALA A 157 33.70 8.60 15.89
CA ALA A 157 32.33 9.08 16.00
C ALA A 157 31.32 7.92 16.00
N THR A 158 30.32 8.03 16.87
CA THR A 158 29.07 7.28 16.74
C THR A 158 28.04 8.19 16.12
N ASP A 159 27.26 7.65 15.22
CA ASP A 159 26.11 8.32 14.65
C ASP A 159 24.85 7.49 14.89
N ALA A 160 23.70 8.14 14.86
CA ALA A 160 22.41 7.48 14.86
C ALA A 160 21.71 7.75 13.54
N ILE A 161 21.35 6.70 12.84
CA ILE A 161 20.64 6.78 11.57
C ILE A 161 19.16 6.58 11.82
N ILE A 162 18.40 7.61 11.50
CA ILE A 162 16.94 7.65 11.60
C ILE A 162 16.37 7.32 10.22
N GLU A 163 15.71 6.20 10.09
CA GLU A 163 15.02 5.84 8.85
C GLU A 163 13.56 6.31 8.90
N ILE A 164 13.21 7.22 8.00
CA ILE A 164 11.88 7.86 7.94
C ILE A 164 11.10 7.32 6.76
N GLY A 165 9.90 6.82 7.00
CA GLY A 165 8.90 6.45 6.02
C GLY A 165 8.16 7.67 5.48
N LEU A 166 8.63 8.26 4.38
CA LEU A 166 7.99 9.45 3.80
C LEU A 166 6.74 9.11 3.00
N THR A 167 5.63 9.73 3.35
CA THR A 167 4.42 9.73 2.51
C THR A 167 4.63 10.59 1.25
N ALA A 168 3.83 10.34 0.22
CA ALA A 168 4.03 10.98 -1.09
C ALA A 168 3.88 12.52 -1.06
N ASN A 169 3.10 13.07 -0.12
CA ASN A 169 2.89 14.50 0.08
C ASN A 169 4.01 15.19 0.87
N ARG A 170 4.90 14.42 1.53
CA ARG A 170 5.95 14.96 2.41
C ARG A 170 7.34 15.00 1.74
N VAL A 171 7.41 15.38 0.46
CA VAL A 171 8.68 15.58 -0.24
C VAL A 171 9.51 16.73 0.34
N ASP A 172 8.87 17.68 1.01
CA ASP A 172 9.51 18.76 1.77
C ASP A 172 10.49 18.24 2.83
N ALA A 173 10.19 17.08 3.42
CA ALA A 173 11.02 16.39 4.39
C ALA A 173 12.01 15.39 3.75
N ALA A 174 12.17 15.38 2.40
CA ALA A 174 13.11 14.49 1.71
C ALA A 174 14.57 14.99 1.76
N SER A 175 14.97 15.63 2.86
CA SER A 175 16.31 16.20 3.08
C SER A 175 16.56 16.43 4.57
N HIS A 176 17.83 16.61 4.96
CA HIS A 176 18.19 16.94 6.34
C HIS A 176 17.61 18.29 6.78
N ILE A 177 17.71 19.32 5.91
CA ILE A 177 17.12 20.65 6.19
C ILE A 177 15.59 20.57 6.25
N GLY A 178 14.96 19.76 5.42
CA GLY A 178 13.51 19.55 5.46
C GLY A 178 13.04 18.97 6.80
N VAL A 179 13.72 17.91 7.26
CA VAL A 179 13.47 17.30 8.58
C VAL A 179 13.79 18.29 9.71
N ALA A 180 14.89 19.05 9.58
CA ALA A 180 15.27 20.07 10.57
C ALA A 180 14.20 21.16 10.73
N ARG A 181 13.57 21.61 9.63
CA ARG A 181 12.47 22.60 9.65
C ARG A 181 11.26 22.10 10.42
N ASP A 182 10.84 20.86 10.17
CA ASP A 182 9.71 20.26 10.84
C ASP A 182 9.98 20.05 12.33
N LEU A 183 11.15 19.50 12.64
CA LEU A 183 11.56 19.33 14.04
C LEU A 183 11.70 20.67 14.78
N TYR A 184 12.22 21.69 14.10
CA TYR A 184 12.29 23.06 14.65
C TYR A 184 10.90 23.58 15.02
N ALA A 185 9.90 23.41 14.15
CA ALA A 185 8.53 23.87 14.43
C ALA A 185 7.94 23.15 15.66
N TYR A 186 8.19 21.83 15.77
CA TYR A 186 7.79 21.04 16.94
C TYR A 186 8.47 21.52 18.22
N LEU A 187 9.80 21.69 18.19
CA LEU A 187 10.57 22.12 19.37
C LEU A 187 10.15 23.53 19.82
N LYS A 188 9.96 24.43 18.86
CA LYS A 188 9.50 25.79 19.12
C LYS A 188 8.13 25.83 19.79
N HIS A 189 7.17 25.04 19.28
CA HIS A 189 5.83 24.95 19.85
C HIS A 189 5.83 24.34 21.27
N ASN A 190 6.76 23.45 21.57
CA ASN A 190 6.89 22.80 22.88
C ASN A 190 7.86 23.52 23.83
N ASP A 191 8.23 24.79 23.54
CA ASP A 191 9.17 25.59 24.34
C ASP A 191 10.53 24.92 24.61
N ILE A 192 10.97 24.03 23.69
CA ILE A 192 12.28 23.39 23.79
C ILE A 192 13.33 24.30 23.12
N PRO A 193 14.43 24.64 23.82
CA PRO A 193 15.45 25.49 23.24
C PRO A 193 16.05 24.90 21.96
N CYS A 194 15.97 25.64 20.85
CA CYS A 194 16.49 25.20 19.58
C CYS A 194 16.84 26.40 18.68
N ARG A 195 17.73 26.12 17.72
CA ARG A 195 18.11 27.10 16.69
C ARG A 195 18.25 26.40 15.35
N LEU A 196 17.55 26.94 14.35
CA LEU A 196 17.67 26.46 12.96
C LEU A 196 18.75 27.25 12.23
N ASN A 197 19.76 26.56 11.69
CA ASN A 197 20.90 27.11 10.96
C ASN A 197 20.82 26.69 9.50
N ILE A 198 20.43 27.59 8.62
CA ILE A 198 20.42 27.33 7.18
C ILE A 198 21.74 27.85 6.60
N PRO A 199 22.46 27.05 5.79
CA PRO A 199 23.74 27.46 5.21
C PRO A 199 23.64 28.77 4.41
N ASP A 200 24.53 29.75 4.68
CA ASP A 200 24.57 30.99 3.95
C ASP A 200 25.23 30.80 2.59
N VAL A 201 24.64 31.35 1.55
CA VAL A 201 25.13 31.33 0.16
C VAL A 201 25.43 32.71 -0.37
N SER A 202 25.43 33.73 0.48
CA SER A 202 25.68 35.15 0.11
C SER A 202 27.07 35.39 -0.44
N ALA A 203 28.04 34.53 -0.10
CA ALA A 203 29.40 34.58 -0.64
C ALA A 203 29.50 34.18 -2.12
N PHE A 204 28.43 33.62 -2.70
CA PHE A 204 28.44 33.29 -4.13
C PHE A 204 28.50 34.54 -4.99
N ALA A 205 29.46 34.56 -5.93
CA ALA A 205 29.62 35.62 -6.92
C ALA A 205 29.71 35.06 -8.34
N GLU A 206 29.06 35.71 -9.27
CA GLU A 206 29.26 35.46 -10.69
C GLU A 206 30.63 35.92 -11.13
N GLY A 207 31.25 35.20 -12.05
CA GLY A 207 32.58 35.49 -12.56
C GLY A 207 32.58 36.28 -13.88
N GLU A 208 33.78 36.62 -14.37
CA GLU A 208 33.97 37.16 -15.71
C GLU A 208 34.06 36.01 -16.74
N GLY A 209 33.83 36.35 -18.05
CA GLY A 209 33.94 35.43 -19.17
C GLY A 209 32.60 34.91 -19.68
N GLU A 210 32.65 33.91 -20.57
CA GLU A 210 31.46 33.34 -21.19
C GLU A 210 31.09 32.03 -20.53
N ALA A 211 29.89 32.01 -19.97
CA ALA A 211 29.24 30.79 -19.48
C ALA A 211 28.68 29.97 -20.66
N ILE A 212 28.52 28.65 -20.46
CA ILE A 212 27.86 27.76 -21.41
C ILE A 212 26.36 28.13 -21.45
N PRO A 213 25.85 28.59 -22.62
CA PRO A 213 24.45 29.01 -22.74
C PRO A 213 23.46 27.84 -22.61
N VAL A 214 22.31 28.18 -22.09
CA VAL A 214 21.17 27.23 -21.90
C VAL A 214 20.01 27.63 -22.80
N GLU A 215 19.45 26.67 -23.52
CA GLU A 215 18.25 26.82 -24.34
C GLU A 215 17.19 25.79 -23.85
N VAL A 216 16.03 26.25 -23.40
CA VAL A 216 14.94 25.39 -22.99
C VAL A 216 13.81 25.47 -24.01
N THR A 217 13.68 24.45 -24.84
CA THR A 217 12.62 24.35 -25.84
C THR A 217 11.35 23.67 -25.30
N ALA A 218 11.50 22.81 -24.29
CA ALA A 218 10.41 22.10 -23.63
C ALA A 218 10.07 22.73 -22.26
N VAL A 219 9.57 23.97 -22.29
CA VAL A 219 9.26 24.76 -21.08
C VAL A 219 8.22 24.08 -20.19
N ASP A 220 7.25 23.36 -20.77
CA ASP A 220 6.24 22.58 -20.05
C ASP A 220 6.86 21.44 -19.22
N GLY A 221 7.99 20.89 -19.70
CA GLY A 221 8.75 19.85 -19.02
C GLY A 221 9.77 20.35 -18.02
N ALA A 222 10.37 21.52 -18.30
CA ALA A 222 11.37 22.19 -17.45
C ALA A 222 10.97 23.66 -17.23
N PRO A 223 10.01 23.93 -16.33
CA PRO A 223 9.55 25.31 -16.07
C PRO A 223 10.65 26.24 -15.52
N ARG A 224 11.66 25.69 -14.84
CA ARG A 224 12.83 26.41 -14.36
C ARG A 224 14.07 25.57 -14.55
N TYR A 225 15.11 26.14 -15.15
CA TYR A 225 16.38 25.48 -15.38
C TYR A 225 17.52 26.46 -15.20
N THR A 226 18.52 26.10 -14.38
CA THR A 226 19.73 26.89 -14.20
C THR A 226 20.96 26.08 -14.53
N GLY A 227 21.96 26.76 -15.12
CA GLY A 227 23.28 26.22 -15.40
C GLY A 227 24.38 27.16 -14.92
N THR A 228 25.34 26.62 -14.17
CA THR A 228 26.52 27.34 -13.71
C THR A 228 27.77 26.71 -14.31
N THR A 229 28.58 27.50 -14.98
CA THR A 229 29.87 27.05 -15.54
C THR A 229 30.99 27.30 -14.54
N ILE A 230 31.72 26.24 -14.17
CA ILE A 230 32.85 26.30 -13.23
C ILE A 230 34.09 25.75 -13.94
N ARG A 231 35.16 26.55 -14.07
CA ARG A 231 36.39 26.16 -14.76
C ARG A 231 37.55 25.97 -13.82
N GLY A 232 38.46 25.08 -14.20
CA GLY A 232 39.69 24.83 -13.46
C GLY A 232 39.51 23.99 -12.22
N VAL A 233 38.51 23.11 -12.21
CA VAL A 233 38.29 22.15 -11.10
C VAL A 233 39.31 21.02 -11.15
N LYS A 234 39.69 20.52 -9.99
CA LYS A 234 40.53 19.34 -9.84
C LYS A 234 39.71 18.20 -9.22
N ILE A 235 39.45 17.18 -10.01
CA ILE A 235 38.77 15.99 -9.54
C ILE A 235 39.72 15.19 -8.64
N ALA A 236 39.23 14.85 -7.46
CA ALA A 236 39.97 14.08 -6.43
C ALA A 236 38.97 13.35 -5.53
N ALA A 237 39.48 12.55 -4.62
CA ALA A 237 38.66 11.99 -3.52
C ALA A 237 38.08 13.14 -2.68
N SER A 238 36.85 12.97 -2.21
CA SER A 238 36.20 13.94 -1.33
C SER A 238 36.92 14.04 0.03
N PRO A 239 36.87 15.20 0.70
CA PRO A 239 37.37 15.30 2.06
C PRO A 239 36.60 14.34 3.01
N GLU A 240 37.25 13.91 4.04
CA GLU A 240 36.75 12.88 4.98
C GLU A 240 35.37 13.21 5.56
N TRP A 241 35.14 14.46 5.95
CA TRP A 241 33.86 14.89 6.49
C TRP A 241 32.69 14.66 5.51
N LEU A 242 32.93 14.87 4.21
CA LEU A 242 31.91 14.68 3.16
C LEU A 242 31.67 13.18 2.93
N GLN A 243 32.75 12.39 2.88
CA GLN A 243 32.65 10.94 2.75
C GLN A 243 31.87 10.33 3.92
N LYS A 244 32.20 10.70 5.17
CA LYS A 244 31.51 10.21 6.38
C LYS A 244 30.02 10.48 6.34
N LYS A 245 29.59 11.70 5.95
CA LYS A 245 28.17 12.05 5.84
C LYS A 245 27.43 11.22 4.80
N LEU A 246 28.03 11.02 3.63
CA LEU A 246 27.42 10.20 2.57
C LEU A 246 27.35 8.71 2.98
N LEU A 247 28.44 8.18 3.55
CA LEU A 247 28.47 6.80 4.04
C LEU A 247 27.42 6.55 5.13
N ALA A 248 27.21 7.51 6.04
CA ALA A 248 26.22 7.41 7.10
C ALA A 248 24.80 7.16 6.59
N ILE A 249 24.45 7.75 5.44
CA ILE A 249 23.15 7.53 4.81
C ILE A 249 23.14 6.39 3.77
N GLY A 250 24.27 5.67 3.65
CA GLY A 250 24.42 4.50 2.77
C GLY A 250 24.84 4.84 1.33
N LEU A 251 25.33 6.04 1.06
CA LEU A 251 25.86 6.43 -0.25
C LEU A 251 27.37 6.21 -0.31
N ARG A 252 27.81 5.56 -1.38
CA ARG A 252 29.24 5.36 -1.63
C ARG A 252 29.84 6.62 -2.26
N PRO A 253 30.90 7.22 -1.68
CA PRO A 253 31.64 8.30 -2.28
C PRO A 253 32.24 7.92 -3.63
N ILE A 254 32.27 8.87 -4.57
CA ILE A 254 32.77 8.68 -5.94
C ILE A 254 33.94 9.64 -6.20
N ASN A 255 33.67 10.94 -6.20
CA ASN A 255 34.65 12.00 -6.31
C ASN A 255 34.04 13.30 -5.76
N ASN A 256 34.92 14.28 -5.50
CA ASN A 256 34.54 15.53 -4.83
C ASN A 256 33.39 16.30 -5.51
N VAL A 257 33.27 16.32 -6.84
CA VAL A 257 32.20 17.04 -7.54
C VAL A 257 30.88 16.27 -7.48
N VAL A 258 30.89 14.96 -7.77
CA VAL A 258 29.69 14.13 -7.72
C VAL A 258 29.17 13.99 -6.29
N ASP A 259 30.07 13.88 -5.33
CA ASP A 259 29.72 13.77 -3.92
C ASP A 259 29.10 15.06 -3.39
N ILE A 260 29.55 16.24 -3.86
CA ILE A 260 28.90 17.52 -3.56
C ILE A 260 27.49 17.55 -4.11
N THR A 261 27.23 17.07 -5.33
CA THR A 261 25.86 17.04 -5.88
C THR A 261 24.95 16.12 -5.07
N ASN A 262 25.45 14.95 -4.63
CA ASN A 262 24.75 14.04 -3.74
C ASN A 262 24.53 14.63 -2.34
N PHE A 263 25.54 15.32 -1.81
CA PHE A 263 25.45 15.99 -0.52
C PHE A 263 24.34 17.05 -0.54
N VAL A 264 24.33 17.95 -1.52
CA VAL A 264 23.32 19.02 -1.65
C VAL A 264 21.94 18.43 -1.89
N LEU A 265 21.82 17.33 -2.64
CA LEU A 265 20.56 16.60 -2.79
C LEU A 265 19.98 16.16 -1.45
N HIS A 266 20.80 15.59 -0.57
CA HIS A 266 20.38 15.12 0.75
C HIS A 266 20.35 16.20 1.83
N GLU A 267 21.11 17.32 1.61
CA GLU A 267 21.08 18.51 2.44
C GLU A 267 19.76 19.28 2.28
N ILE A 268 19.37 19.59 1.04
CA ILE A 268 18.30 20.55 0.69
C ILE A 268 17.05 19.86 0.11
N GLY A 269 17.22 18.70 -0.53
CA GLY A 269 16.17 18.02 -1.28
C GLY A 269 16.09 18.41 -2.76
N GLN A 270 17.04 19.20 -3.25
CA GLN A 270 17.14 19.62 -4.64
C GLN A 270 18.17 18.78 -5.40
N PRO A 271 17.75 17.95 -6.36
CA PRO A 271 18.69 17.21 -7.18
C PRO A 271 19.52 18.13 -8.09
N LEU A 272 20.78 17.83 -8.20
CA LEU A 272 21.75 18.50 -9.06
C LEU A 272 22.42 17.49 -9.99
N HIS A 273 22.92 17.97 -11.13
CA HIS A 273 23.76 17.14 -11.99
C HIS A 273 24.98 17.93 -12.48
N ALA A 274 26.13 17.28 -12.54
CA ALA A 274 27.36 17.86 -13.01
C ALA A 274 27.79 17.18 -14.33
N PHE A 275 27.90 17.98 -15.39
CA PHE A 275 28.39 17.52 -16.68
C PHE A 275 29.84 17.94 -16.87
N ASP A 276 30.64 17.11 -17.53
CA ASP A 276 31.93 17.52 -18.06
C ASP A 276 31.69 18.52 -19.20
N ALA A 277 32.15 19.76 -19.02
CA ALA A 277 31.95 20.82 -19.99
C ALA A 277 32.58 20.51 -21.36
N ALA A 278 33.68 19.73 -21.40
CA ALA A 278 34.33 19.28 -22.64
C ALA A 278 33.44 18.31 -23.46
N LYS A 279 32.47 17.66 -22.82
CA LYS A 279 31.50 16.74 -23.45
C LYS A 279 30.26 17.45 -24.02
N ILE A 280 30.09 18.76 -23.73
CA ILE A 280 29.00 19.58 -24.24
C ILE A 280 29.33 20.05 -25.67
N LYS A 281 29.07 19.14 -26.63
CA LYS A 281 29.34 19.43 -28.04
C LYS A 281 28.53 20.63 -28.53
N GLY A 282 29.17 21.51 -29.32
CA GLY A 282 28.59 22.75 -29.79
C GLY A 282 28.44 23.84 -28.74
N GLY A 283 28.99 23.63 -27.53
CA GLY A 283 29.15 24.63 -26.47
C GLY A 283 27.82 25.17 -25.91
N LYS A 284 26.70 24.42 -25.99
CA LYS A 284 25.42 24.83 -25.40
C LYS A 284 24.65 23.61 -24.85
N VAL A 285 23.87 23.87 -23.84
CA VAL A 285 22.92 22.90 -23.27
C VAL A 285 21.52 23.18 -23.79
N VAL A 286 20.83 22.14 -24.27
CA VAL A 286 19.46 22.21 -24.80
C VAL A 286 18.54 21.28 -24.04
N VAL A 287 17.51 21.83 -23.40
CA VAL A 287 16.45 21.03 -22.77
C VAL A 287 15.30 20.86 -23.74
N ARG A 288 15.08 19.63 -24.21
CA ARG A 288 14.14 19.30 -25.27
C ARG A 288 13.37 18.01 -24.99
N ARG A 289 12.32 17.77 -25.75
CA ARG A 289 11.72 16.42 -25.81
C ARG A 289 12.60 15.52 -26.69
N ALA A 290 12.63 14.23 -26.38
CA ALA A 290 13.27 13.23 -27.23
C ALA A 290 12.53 13.06 -28.56
N ALA A 291 13.24 12.58 -29.60
CA ALA A 291 12.57 12.04 -30.75
C ALA A 291 11.99 10.66 -30.46
N GLU A 292 10.85 10.33 -31.09
CA GLU A 292 10.26 8.98 -30.92
C GLU A 292 11.22 7.91 -31.45
N GLY A 293 11.55 6.92 -30.61
CA GLY A 293 12.49 5.85 -30.94
C GLY A 293 13.97 6.23 -30.85
N GLU A 294 14.31 7.44 -30.39
CA GLU A 294 15.70 7.87 -30.14
C GLU A 294 16.41 6.87 -29.19
N LYS A 295 17.65 6.51 -29.53
CA LYS A 295 18.47 5.62 -28.70
C LYS A 295 19.34 6.43 -27.74
N PHE A 296 19.42 5.96 -26.50
CA PHE A 296 20.18 6.62 -25.45
C PHE A 296 20.76 5.59 -24.48
N VAL A 297 22.06 5.70 -24.19
CA VAL A 297 22.73 4.82 -23.24
C VAL A 297 22.83 5.55 -21.90
N THR A 298 22.27 4.93 -20.87
CA THR A 298 22.27 5.45 -19.50
C THR A 298 23.52 5.02 -18.73
N LEU A 299 23.83 5.69 -17.59
CA LEU A 299 24.99 5.43 -16.72
C LEU A 299 25.15 3.96 -16.27
N ASP A 300 24.10 3.18 -16.34
CA ASP A 300 24.12 1.71 -16.07
C ASP A 300 24.54 0.89 -17.30
N GLY A 301 24.96 1.53 -18.40
CA GLY A 301 25.37 0.87 -19.65
C GLY A 301 24.21 0.30 -20.46
N VAL A 302 22.97 0.60 -20.12
CA VAL A 302 21.79 0.05 -20.79
C VAL A 302 21.30 0.99 -21.91
N GLU A 303 21.22 0.47 -23.15
CA GLU A 303 20.60 1.18 -24.26
C GLU A 303 19.08 1.21 -24.09
N ARG A 304 18.51 2.39 -24.08
CA ARG A 304 17.07 2.65 -23.94
C ARG A 304 16.48 3.24 -25.20
N THR A 305 15.25 2.87 -25.49
CA THR A 305 14.49 3.48 -26.59
C THR A 305 13.56 4.53 -26.00
N LEU A 306 13.79 5.79 -26.40
CA LEU A 306 13.07 6.94 -25.86
C LEU A 306 11.72 7.13 -26.56
N SER A 307 10.82 7.78 -25.86
CA SER A 307 9.53 8.25 -26.38
C SER A 307 9.56 9.77 -26.54
N ALA A 308 8.81 10.31 -27.48
CA ALA A 308 8.63 11.76 -27.65
C ALA A 308 8.09 12.48 -26.40
N ALA A 309 7.57 11.73 -25.39
CA ALA A 309 7.17 12.27 -24.10
C ALA A 309 8.32 12.40 -23.11
N ASP A 310 9.49 11.78 -23.36
CA ASP A 310 10.65 11.87 -22.48
C ASP A 310 11.33 13.21 -22.61
N LEU A 311 11.72 13.80 -21.46
CA LEU A 311 12.45 15.06 -21.40
C LEU A 311 13.93 14.76 -21.35
N MET A 312 14.69 15.41 -22.20
CA MET A 312 16.14 15.22 -22.33
C MET A 312 16.90 16.51 -22.07
N ILE A 313 18.04 16.39 -21.42
CA ILE A 313 19.09 17.37 -21.46
C ILE A 313 20.06 16.93 -22.55
N ALA A 314 20.27 17.78 -23.51
CA ALA A 314 21.07 17.52 -24.70
C ALA A 314 22.15 18.62 -24.88
N ASN A 315 23.18 18.31 -25.65
CA ASN A 315 24.04 19.32 -26.25
C ASN A 315 23.50 19.71 -27.63
N ALA A 316 24.29 20.37 -28.48
CA ALA A 316 23.83 20.75 -29.81
C ALA A 316 23.61 19.53 -30.75
N GLU A 317 24.16 18.37 -30.46
CA GLU A 317 24.23 17.22 -31.36
C GLU A 317 23.45 16.01 -30.81
N GLU A 318 23.57 15.73 -29.53
CA GLU A 318 23.06 14.48 -28.92
C GLU A 318 22.47 14.68 -27.50
N SER A 319 21.70 13.71 -27.06
CA SER A 319 21.17 13.64 -25.69
C SER A 319 22.24 13.27 -24.67
N MET A 320 22.25 13.95 -23.53
CA MET A 320 23.23 13.76 -22.45
C MET A 320 22.64 13.17 -21.17
N CYS A 321 21.37 13.44 -20.89
CA CYS A 321 20.72 12.99 -19.65
C CYS A 321 19.20 12.86 -19.83
N LEU A 322 18.59 11.86 -19.22
CA LEU A 322 17.14 11.80 -18.97
C LEU A 322 16.81 12.77 -17.84
N ALA A 323 16.23 13.92 -18.18
CA ALA A 323 15.99 15.02 -17.28
C ALA A 323 15.28 14.60 -15.97
N GLY A 324 15.94 14.82 -14.84
CA GLY A 324 15.44 14.48 -13.52
C GLY A 324 15.30 12.98 -13.21
N VAL A 325 15.80 12.09 -14.07
CA VAL A 325 15.71 10.65 -13.90
C VAL A 325 17.10 10.01 -13.81
N PHE A 326 17.91 10.07 -14.89
CA PHE A 326 19.18 9.35 -14.90
C PHE A 326 20.16 9.94 -15.93
N GLY A 327 21.44 10.04 -15.57
CA GLY A 327 22.48 10.52 -16.44
C GLY A 327 22.81 9.59 -17.61
N GLY A 328 23.47 10.13 -18.64
CA GLY A 328 24.04 9.35 -19.75
C GLY A 328 25.48 8.94 -19.46
N GLU A 329 25.91 7.85 -20.08
CA GLU A 329 27.22 7.23 -19.88
C GLU A 329 28.37 8.19 -20.22
N ASP A 330 28.25 8.95 -21.31
CA ASP A 330 29.36 9.72 -21.88
C ASP A 330 29.51 11.16 -21.35
N SER A 331 28.50 11.70 -20.64
CA SER A 331 28.42 13.13 -20.30
C SER A 331 28.85 13.46 -18.87
N GLY A 332 29.09 12.45 -18.03
CA GLY A 332 29.44 12.64 -16.63
C GLY A 332 30.88 13.12 -16.39
N VAL A 333 31.10 13.56 -15.14
CA VAL A 333 32.42 13.96 -14.63
C VAL A 333 33.33 12.74 -14.50
N THR A 334 34.57 12.86 -14.97
CA THR A 334 35.64 11.86 -14.91
C THR A 334 36.87 12.41 -14.23
N GLU A 335 37.86 11.60 -13.93
CA GLU A 335 39.14 12.03 -13.34
C GLU A 335 39.88 13.07 -14.17
N SER A 336 39.65 13.12 -15.49
CA SER A 336 40.25 14.07 -16.42
C SER A 336 39.45 15.36 -16.59
N THR A 337 38.30 15.51 -15.95
CA THR A 337 37.44 16.69 -16.07
C THR A 337 38.10 17.89 -15.41
N VAL A 338 38.17 19.02 -16.13
CA VAL A 338 38.75 20.30 -15.67
C VAL A 338 37.67 21.37 -15.56
N ASP A 339 36.68 21.34 -16.42
CA ASP A 339 35.59 22.31 -16.46
C ASP A 339 34.25 21.58 -16.27
N VAL A 340 33.39 22.12 -15.42
CA VAL A 340 32.10 21.51 -15.04
C VAL A 340 30.97 22.48 -15.42
N PHE A 341 29.91 21.93 -15.99
CA PHE A 341 28.59 22.55 -16.08
C PHE A 341 27.69 21.96 -15.03
N LEU A 342 27.33 22.77 -14.03
CA LEU A 342 26.45 22.36 -12.92
C LEU A 342 25.02 22.74 -13.24
N GLU A 343 24.16 21.73 -13.30
CA GLU A 343 22.68 21.83 -13.47
C GLU A 343 21.97 21.92 -12.13
N SER A 344 21.04 22.85 -12.02
CA SER A 344 19.98 22.83 -11.01
C SER A 344 18.66 23.21 -11.69
N ALA A 345 17.61 22.38 -11.52
CA ALA A 345 16.38 22.58 -12.29
C ALA A 345 15.13 22.20 -11.51
N TYR A 346 13.99 22.69 -11.97
CA TYR A 346 12.68 22.20 -11.60
C TYR A 346 12.04 21.55 -12.83
N PHE A 347 11.82 20.26 -12.77
CA PHE A 347 11.17 19.48 -13.81
C PHE A 347 9.72 19.17 -13.45
N ASN A 348 8.87 19.08 -14.47
CA ASN A 348 7.46 18.71 -14.29
C ASN A 348 7.34 17.31 -13.66
N PRO A 349 6.74 17.19 -12.45
CA PRO A 349 6.66 15.92 -11.72
C PRO A 349 6.01 14.80 -12.51
N VAL A 350 4.96 15.12 -13.29
CA VAL A 350 4.24 14.13 -14.10
C VAL A 350 5.10 13.61 -15.24
N SER A 351 5.91 14.48 -15.85
CA SER A 351 6.86 14.10 -16.92
C SER A 351 7.91 13.14 -16.37
N VAL A 352 8.56 13.51 -15.25
CA VAL A 352 9.58 12.68 -14.60
C VAL A 352 8.99 11.31 -14.18
N ARG A 353 7.82 11.30 -13.54
CA ARG A 353 7.15 10.05 -13.11
C ARG A 353 6.84 9.12 -14.29
N LYS A 354 6.34 9.66 -15.40
CA LYS A 354 6.03 8.86 -16.59
C LYS A 354 7.29 8.26 -17.20
N THR A 355 8.36 9.04 -17.31
CA THR A 355 9.65 8.60 -17.84
C THR A 355 10.31 7.56 -16.92
N SER A 356 10.40 7.81 -15.63
CA SER A 356 10.91 6.89 -14.61
C SER A 356 10.17 5.54 -14.67
N LYS A 357 8.84 5.56 -14.72
CA LYS A 357 8.01 4.34 -14.81
C LYS A 357 8.20 3.62 -16.15
N ARG A 358 8.29 4.34 -17.28
CA ARG A 358 8.46 3.76 -18.62
C ARG A 358 9.77 2.98 -18.72
N HIS A 359 10.85 3.54 -18.20
CA HIS A 359 12.17 2.94 -18.28
C HIS A 359 12.53 2.06 -17.07
N GLY A 360 11.65 1.96 -16.06
CA GLY A 360 11.89 1.17 -14.83
C GLY A 360 13.02 1.74 -13.96
N LEU A 361 13.31 3.05 -14.07
CA LEU A 361 14.38 3.73 -13.35
C LEU A 361 13.84 4.41 -12.09
N LYS A 362 14.41 4.05 -10.94
CA LYS A 362 14.11 4.69 -9.66
C LYS A 362 15.43 5.19 -9.07
N THR A 363 15.58 6.49 -8.97
CA THR A 363 16.76 7.17 -8.42
C THR A 363 16.35 8.16 -7.34
N ASP A 364 17.29 8.59 -6.50
CA ASP A 364 17.05 9.63 -5.50
C ASP A 364 16.58 10.96 -6.11
N ALA A 365 17.05 11.27 -7.31
CA ALA A 365 16.60 12.42 -8.08
C ALA A 365 15.14 12.24 -8.57
N SER A 366 14.85 11.12 -9.22
CA SER A 366 13.48 10.85 -9.71
C SER A 366 12.47 10.75 -8.56
N PHE A 367 12.86 10.21 -7.41
CA PHE A 367 12.04 10.16 -6.20
C PHE A 367 11.55 11.54 -5.76
N ARG A 368 12.45 12.54 -5.80
CA ARG A 368 12.12 13.93 -5.41
C ARG A 368 11.35 14.66 -6.49
N TYR A 369 11.83 14.62 -7.73
CA TYR A 369 11.16 15.30 -8.83
C TYR A 369 9.74 14.78 -9.12
N GLU A 370 9.53 13.46 -9.11
CA GLU A 370 8.20 12.89 -9.39
C GLU A 370 7.15 13.24 -8.33
N ARG A 371 7.59 13.61 -7.13
CA ARG A 371 6.73 14.08 -6.04
C ARG A 371 6.59 15.60 -6.02
N GLY A 372 7.50 16.32 -6.66
CA GLY A 372 7.54 17.77 -6.74
C GLY A 372 8.64 18.38 -5.84
N ALA A 373 9.81 18.67 -6.43
CA ALA A 373 10.87 19.43 -5.77
C ALA A 373 10.45 20.90 -5.59
N ASP A 374 11.13 21.62 -4.69
CA ASP A 374 10.86 23.05 -4.48
C ASP A 374 11.34 23.89 -5.69
N PRO A 375 10.45 24.53 -6.45
CA PRO A 375 10.85 25.32 -7.60
C PRO A 375 11.64 26.58 -7.23
N LEU A 376 11.57 27.05 -5.99
CA LEU A 376 12.31 28.21 -5.51
C LEU A 376 13.68 27.87 -4.93
N ALA A 377 13.94 26.60 -4.59
CA ALA A 377 15.23 26.14 -4.09
C ALA A 377 16.30 26.02 -5.19
N VAL A 378 15.92 26.05 -6.46
CA VAL A 378 16.82 25.83 -7.62
C VAL A 378 18.06 26.72 -7.59
N GLU A 379 17.88 28.01 -7.38
CA GLU A 379 19.00 28.99 -7.35
C GLU A 379 19.86 28.83 -6.08
N TYR A 380 19.22 28.62 -4.93
CA TYR A 380 19.91 28.40 -3.66
C TYR A 380 20.80 27.16 -3.72
N ALA A 381 20.30 26.04 -4.25
CA ALA A 381 21.05 24.81 -4.39
C ALA A 381 22.22 24.93 -5.38
N ALA A 382 22.02 25.65 -6.51
CA ALA A 382 23.09 25.94 -7.46
C ALA A 382 24.22 26.75 -6.81
N ARG A 383 23.89 27.79 -6.07
CA ARG A 383 24.87 28.63 -5.33
C ARG A 383 25.60 27.82 -4.25
N ARG A 384 24.87 27.03 -3.48
CA ARG A 384 25.43 26.15 -2.42
C ARG A 384 26.42 25.15 -2.98
N ALA A 385 26.07 24.45 -4.04
CA ALA A 385 26.96 23.49 -4.68
C ALA A 385 28.17 24.15 -5.34
N SER A 386 27.97 25.31 -5.97
CA SER A 386 29.08 26.07 -6.57
C SER A 386 30.12 26.51 -5.54
N LEU A 387 29.68 27.00 -4.37
CA LEU A 387 30.59 27.37 -3.27
C LEU A 387 31.35 26.14 -2.75
N LEU A 388 30.69 25.02 -2.57
CA LEU A 388 31.34 23.77 -2.14
C LEU A 388 32.33 23.24 -3.19
N ILE A 389 31.99 23.32 -4.49
CA ILE A 389 32.92 22.93 -5.55
C ILE A 389 34.17 23.84 -5.55
N GLN A 390 33.98 25.14 -5.40
CA GLN A 390 35.13 26.10 -5.33
C GLN A 390 36.00 25.80 -4.10
N GLU A 391 35.41 25.49 -2.96
CA GLU A 391 36.13 25.19 -1.71
C GLU A 391 36.88 23.85 -1.79
N ILE A 392 36.27 22.81 -2.31
CA ILE A 392 36.75 21.41 -2.21
C ILE A 392 37.50 20.98 -3.46
N ALA A 393 37.01 21.37 -4.65
CA ALA A 393 37.59 20.98 -5.93
C ALA A 393 38.38 22.12 -6.60
N GLY A 394 38.37 23.31 -6.03
CA GLY A 394 38.91 24.50 -6.66
C GLY A 394 38.06 24.99 -7.82
N GLY A 395 38.69 25.72 -8.74
CA GLY A 395 38.01 26.31 -9.88
C GLY A 395 37.33 27.64 -9.56
N THR A 396 36.77 28.24 -10.59
CA THR A 396 36.09 29.55 -10.52
C THR A 396 34.81 29.51 -11.33
N VAL A 397 33.76 30.15 -10.83
CA VAL A 397 32.54 30.39 -11.59
C VAL A 397 32.86 31.36 -12.73
N VAL A 398 32.43 31.04 -13.94
CA VAL A 398 32.68 31.82 -15.15
C VAL A 398 31.38 32.32 -15.75
N GLY A 399 31.34 33.64 -16.01
CA GLY A 399 30.16 34.31 -16.55
C GLY A 399 29.01 34.39 -15.55
N LYS A 400 27.84 34.67 -16.08
CA LYS A 400 26.59 34.71 -15.31
C LYS A 400 25.96 33.33 -15.24
N VAL A 401 25.24 33.08 -14.16
CA VAL A 401 24.35 31.92 -14.09
C VAL A 401 23.35 32.00 -15.24
N GLN A 402 23.25 30.93 -16.02
CA GLN A 402 22.30 30.83 -17.12
C GLN A 402 20.95 30.30 -16.55
N GLU A 403 19.94 31.15 -16.61
CA GLU A 403 18.62 30.77 -16.11
C GLU A 403 17.58 30.89 -17.22
N SER A 404 16.79 29.81 -17.39
CA SER A 404 15.52 29.83 -18.14
C SER A 404 14.38 29.70 -17.13
N TYR A 405 13.64 30.79 -16.95
CA TYR A 405 12.48 30.84 -16.03
C TYR A 405 11.43 31.78 -16.61
N PRO A 406 10.78 31.36 -17.72
CA PRO A 406 9.88 32.22 -18.46
C PRO A 406 8.60 32.58 -17.70
N GLU A 407 8.06 31.67 -16.93
CA GLU A 407 6.87 31.88 -16.12
C GLU A 407 7.19 31.72 -14.64
N LYS A 408 7.22 32.84 -13.91
CA LYS A 408 7.59 32.85 -12.48
C LYS A 408 6.55 32.12 -11.65
N ILE A 409 6.95 31.09 -10.94
CA ILE A 409 6.10 30.37 -9.99
C ILE A 409 5.90 31.25 -8.75
N VAL A 410 4.64 31.54 -8.45
CA VAL A 410 4.26 32.35 -7.29
C VAL A 410 3.82 31.42 -6.16
N LYS A 411 4.16 31.76 -4.92
CA LYS A 411 3.66 31.07 -3.73
C LYS A 411 2.14 31.09 -3.70
N LYS A 412 1.54 29.95 -3.41
CA LYS A 412 0.09 29.86 -3.23
C LYS A 412 -0.31 30.62 -1.97
N THR A 413 -1.44 31.31 -2.01
CA THR A 413 -1.98 31.99 -0.84
C THR A 413 -3.27 31.31 -0.37
N VAL A 414 -3.43 31.22 0.94
CA VAL A 414 -4.62 30.65 1.59
C VAL A 414 -5.20 31.68 2.54
N ASP A 415 -6.52 31.88 2.46
CA ASP A 415 -7.28 32.73 3.35
C ASP A 415 -7.77 31.92 4.55
N LEU A 416 -7.37 32.29 5.75
CA LEU A 416 -7.64 31.62 7.02
C LEU A 416 -8.64 32.40 7.85
N ASP A 417 -9.63 31.69 8.39
CA ASP A 417 -10.56 32.16 9.39
C ASP A 417 -10.33 31.34 10.68
N TYR A 418 -9.76 31.94 11.70
CA TYR A 418 -9.33 31.23 12.90
C TYR A 418 -10.50 30.65 13.70
N ASP A 419 -11.64 31.35 13.79
CA ASP A 419 -12.83 30.80 14.43
C ASP A 419 -13.38 29.58 13.69
N ARG A 420 -13.33 29.60 12.35
CA ARG A 420 -13.74 28.47 11.53
C ARG A 420 -12.78 27.28 11.69
N ILE A 421 -11.47 27.55 11.76
CA ILE A 421 -10.44 26.54 12.05
C ILE A 421 -10.71 25.88 13.40
N GLU A 422 -10.88 26.64 14.47
CA GLU A 422 -11.16 26.13 15.81
C GLU A 422 -12.47 25.32 15.87
N ASN A 423 -13.50 25.78 15.17
CA ASN A 423 -14.77 25.05 15.07
C ASN A 423 -14.62 23.73 14.29
N PHE A 424 -13.80 23.72 13.23
CA PHE A 424 -13.51 22.52 12.46
C PHE A 424 -12.70 21.50 13.26
N VAL A 425 -11.72 21.95 14.02
CA VAL A 425 -10.90 21.12 14.92
C VAL A 425 -11.72 20.62 16.12
N GLY A 426 -12.70 21.40 16.56
CA GLY A 426 -13.52 21.10 17.73
C GLY A 426 -12.86 21.48 19.05
N LYS A 427 -11.75 22.22 19.02
CA LYS A 427 -11.03 22.76 20.18
C LYS A 427 -10.56 24.19 19.92
N LYS A 428 -10.60 25.00 20.92
CA LYS A 428 -9.97 26.33 20.89
C LYS A 428 -8.48 26.17 21.09
N ILE A 429 -7.72 26.41 20.04
CA ILE A 429 -6.24 26.35 20.03
C ILE A 429 -5.66 27.67 20.52
N GLY A 430 -6.29 28.82 20.16
CA GLY A 430 -5.80 30.16 20.35
C GLY A 430 -5.17 30.74 19.09
N HIS A 431 -5.58 31.93 18.70
CA HIS A 431 -5.16 32.59 17.46
C HIS A 431 -3.65 32.87 17.43
N ASP A 432 -3.07 33.22 18.58
CA ASP A 432 -1.64 33.44 18.79
C ASP A 432 -0.82 32.13 18.59
N VAL A 433 -1.33 31.00 19.07
CA VAL A 433 -0.70 29.68 18.88
C VAL A 433 -0.76 29.27 17.41
N ILE A 434 -1.90 29.51 16.73
CA ILE A 434 -2.02 29.25 15.29
C ILE A 434 -0.97 30.07 14.52
N GLU A 435 -0.84 31.36 14.81
CA GLU A 435 0.14 32.23 14.15
C GLU A 435 1.60 31.83 14.46
N GLU A 436 1.88 31.42 15.70
CA GLU A 436 3.20 30.92 16.10
C GLU A 436 3.59 29.66 15.33
N ILE A 437 2.68 28.67 15.26
CA ILE A 437 2.93 27.42 14.52
C ILE A 437 3.17 27.72 13.04
N LEU A 438 2.30 28.51 12.42
CA LEU A 438 2.47 28.87 11.01
C LEU A 438 3.79 29.64 10.74
N GLY A 439 4.15 30.55 11.64
CA GLY A 439 5.42 31.27 11.56
C GLY A 439 6.63 30.32 11.69
N SER A 440 6.57 29.34 12.59
CA SER A 440 7.65 28.34 12.77
C SER A 440 7.79 27.41 11.55
N LEU A 441 6.70 27.16 10.82
CA LEU A 441 6.65 26.42 9.56
C LEU A 441 6.99 27.29 8.33
N ALA A 442 7.45 28.53 8.55
CA ALA A 442 7.83 29.51 7.53
C ALA A 442 6.69 29.96 6.58
N TYR A 443 5.44 29.96 7.05
CA TYR A 443 4.36 30.66 6.36
C TYR A 443 4.57 32.17 6.44
N GLU A 444 4.39 32.85 5.32
CA GLU A 444 4.48 34.32 5.27
C GLU A 444 3.09 34.92 5.40
N PHE A 445 2.90 35.82 6.38
CA PHE A 445 1.65 36.52 6.55
C PHE A 445 1.56 37.69 5.55
N VAL A 446 0.78 37.49 4.47
CA VAL A 446 0.56 38.50 3.44
C VAL A 446 -0.36 39.62 3.98
N GLU A 447 -1.38 39.24 4.72
CA GLU A 447 -2.34 40.13 5.36
C GLU A 447 -2.77 39.53 6.69
N LYS A 448 -2.74 40.35 7.75
CA LYS A 448 -3.30 40.00 9.06
C LYS A 448 -4.54 40.81 9.32
N ARG A 449 -5.59 40.17 9.86
CA ARG A 449 -6.83 40.79 10.22
C ARG A 449 -7.38 40.24 11.56
N GLU A 450 -8.34 40.92 12.16
CA GLU A 450 -9.02 40.40 13.38
C GLU A 450 -9.70 39.06 13.03
N GLY A 451 -9.31 38.00 13.72
CA GLY A 451 -9.85 36.64 13.55
C GLY A 451 -9.37 35.86 12.32
N GLY A 452 -8.33 36.30 11.60
CA GLY A 452 -7.81 35.56 10.46
C GLY A 452 -6.60 36.16 9.77
N ALA A 453 -6.11 35.52 8.76
CA ALA A 453 -4.99 36.00 7.94
C ALA A 453 -5.03 35.41 6.53
N VAL A 454 -4.40 36.11 5.60
CA VAL A 454 -3.98 35.54 4.33
C VAL A 454 -2.51 35.15 4.45
N VAL A 455 -2.22 33.88 4.25
CA VAL A 455 -0.86 33.36 4.34
C VAL A 455 -0.36 32.87 2.98
N ALA A 456 0.91 33.13 2.69
CA ALA A 456 1.60 32.52 1.57
C ALA A 456 2.26 31.21 2.04
N VAL A 457 1.93 30.13 1.35
CA VAL A 457 2.43 28.78 1.65
C VAL A 457 3.88 28.64 1.17
N PRO A 458 4.79 28.06 1.96
CA PRO A 458 6.14 27.76 1.52
C PRO A 458 6.13 26.91 0.25
N SER A 459 7.03 27.23 -0.70
CA SER A 459 7.04 26.60 -2.04
C SER A 459 7.33 25.11 -2.04
N TYR A 460 7.99 24.61 -0.99
CA TYR A 460 8.26 23.19 -0.80
C TYR A 460 7.04 22.39 -0.30
N MET A 461 5.98 23.02 0.20
CA MET A 461 4.74 22.40 0.61
C MET A 461 3.78 22.26 -0.60
N ILE A 462 4.02 21.28 -1.42
CA ILE A 462 3.39 21.15 -2.75
C ILE A 462 1.89 20.86 -2.71
N ASP A 463 1.42 20.17 -1.67
CA ASP A 463 0.03 19.70 -1.52
C ASP A 463 -0.83 20.63 -0.68
N VAL A 464 -0.28 21.72 -0.14
CA VAL A 464 -1.00 22.69 0.67
C VAL A 464 -1.54 23.82 -0.22
N TYR A 465 -2.87 23.95 -0.34
CA TYR A 465 -3.51 24.98 -1.14
C TYR A 465 -4.93 25.37 -0.66
N ARG A 466 -5.45 24.71 0.36
CA ARG A 466 -6.76 24.98 0.97
C ARG A 466 -6.58 25.23 2.45
N GLU A 467 -7.57 25.87 3.08
CA GLU A 467 -7.59 26.09 4.53
C GLU A 467 -7.46 24.78 5.32
N CYS A 468 -8.18 23.70 4.91
CA CYS A 468 -8.09 22.41 5.59
C CYS A 468 -6.69 21.78 5.52
N ASP A 469 -5.92 22.05 4.46
CA ASP A 469 -4.55 21.56 4.34
C ASP A 469 -3.65 22.31 5.34
N VAL A 470 -3.90 23.63 5.52
CA VAL A 470 -3.21 24.44 6.55
C VAL A 470 -3.60 23.99 7.96
N VAL A 471 -4.86 23.60 8.17
CA VAL A 471 -5.32 23.03 9.46
C VAL A 471 -4.56 21.73 9.77
N GLU A 472 -4.32 20.88 8.80
CA GLU A 472 -3.50 19.68 8.97
C GLU A 472 -2.08 20.03 9.45
N GLU A 473 -1.45 21.05 8.83
CA GLU A 473 -0.13 21.53 9.23
C GLU A 473 -0.10 22.09 10.66
N ILE A 474 -1.14 22.81 11.05
CA ILE A 474 -1.30 23.29 12.42
C ILE A 474 -1.43 22.11 13.39
N LEU A 475 -2.31 21.15 13.08
CA LEU A 475 -2.62 20.03 13.98
C LEU A 475 -1.46 19.06 14.16
N ARG A 476 -0.64 18.81 13.14
CA ARG A 476 0.52 17.94 13.28
C ARG A 476 1.58 18.51 14.21
N ILE A 477 1.75 19.83 14.25
CA ILE A 477 2.67 20.51 15.18
C ILE A 477 2.04 20.66 16.57
N TYR A 478 0.77 21.08 16.62
CA TYR A 478 0.01 21.19 17.88
C TYR A 478 -0.11 19.83 18.59
N GLY A 479 -0.14 18.74 17.83
CA GLY A 479 -0.31 17.37 18.29
C GLY A 479 -1.77 16.91 18.33
N TYR A 480 -2.11 15.93 17.51
CA TYR A 480 -3.46 15.33 17.46
C TYR A 480 -3.92 14.78 18.81
N ASN A 481 -2.97 14.25 19.62
CA ASN A 481 -3.27 13.71 20.95
C ASN A 481 -3.70 14.78 21.96
N ASN A 482 -3.45 16.06 21.66
CA ASN A 482 -3.85 17.19 22.49
C ASN A 482 -5.31 17.60 22.23
N ILE A 483 -6.00 16.98 21.28
CA ILE A 483 -7.41 17.19 20.99
C ILE A 483 -8.25 16.24 21.82
N GLU A 484 -9.01 16.77 22.76
CA GLU A 484 -9.87 16.01 23.63
C GLU A 484 -11.10 15.49 22.89
N LEU A 485 -11.37 14.19 23.01
CA LEU A 485 -12.62 13.64 22.48
C LEU A 485 -13.79 14.06 23.36
N PRO A 486 -14.86 14.67 22.80
CA PRO A 486 -16.03 15.02 23.57
C PRO A 486 -16.71 13.77 24.13
N SER A 487 -17.13 13.83 25.40
CA SER A 487 -17.85 12.75 26.08
C SER A 487 -19.26 12.53 25.51
N ALA A 488 -19.79 13.46 24.73
CA ALA A 488 -21.12 13.38 24.12
C ALA A 488 -21.12 14.02 22.73
N MET A 489 -21.77 13.33 21.79
CA MET A 489 -21.98 13.83 20.43
C MET A 489 -23.45 14.23 20.28
N ARG A 490 -23.70 15.43 19.74
CA ARG A 490 -25.04 15.86 19.32
C ARG A 490 -25.18 15.62 17.83
N MET A 491 -26.15 14.77 17.46
CA MET A 491 -26.45 14.51 16.07
C MET A 491 -27.96 14.56 15.82
N SER A 492 -28.35 15.05 14.67
CA SER A 492 -29.74 14.92 14.20
C SER A 492 -29.91 13.49 13.68
N VAL A 493 -30.81 12.74 14.32
CA VAL A 493 -31.12 11.40 13.87
C VAL A 493 -32.31 11.49 12.93
N ASN A 494 -32.07 11.31 11.64
CA ASN A 494 -33.13 11.07 10.69
C ASN A 494 -33.47 9.58 10.73
N ALA A 495 -34.72 9.25 11.02
CA ALA A 495 -35.16 7.86 10.97
C ALA A 495 -34.99 7.33 9.53
N PRO A 496 -34.20 6.28 9.32
CA PRO A 496 -34.02 5.72 7.99
C PRO A 496 -35.35 5.21 7.44
N GLN A 497 -35.49 5.24 6.11
CA GLN A 497 -36.67 4.65 5.47
C GLN A 497 -36.69 3.17 5.76
N LYS A 498 -37.80 2.67 6.32
CA LYS A 498 -38.00 1.24 6.58
C LYS A 498 -38.61 0.55 5.34
N PRO A 499 -38.20 -0.68 5.04
CA PRO A 499 -37.19 -1.48 5.73
C PRO A 499 -35.78 -0.97 5.45
N GLU A 500 -34.91 -1.07 6.44
CA GLU A 500 -33.49 -0.72 6.31
C GLU A 500 -32.71 -1.90 5.71
N PRO A 501 -31.88 -1.70 4.67
CA PRO A 501 -31.17 -2.80 3.99
C PRO A 501 -30.34 -3.68 4.93
N GLU A 502 -29.57 -3.07 5.83
CA GLU A 502 -28.73 -3.81 6.78
C GLU A 502 -29.53 -4.63 7.79
N GLN A 503 -30.69 -4.16 8.22
CA GLN A 503 -31.59 -4.92 9.07
C GLN A 503 -32.15 -6.16 8.35
N VAL A 504 -32.49 -6.00 7.06
CA VAL A 504 -32.94 -7.11 6.22
C VAL A 504 -31.82 -8.14 6.05
N ARG A 505 -30.59 -7.66 5.70
CA ARG A 505 -29.40 -8.51 5.59
C ARG A 505 -29.13 -9.27 6.89
N LYS A 506 -29.11 -8.57 8.02
CA LYS A 506 -28.94 -9.19 9.33
C LYS A 506 -30.00 -10.26 9.61
N SER A 507 -31.26 -9.97 9.34
CA SER A 507 -32.36 -10.94 9.56
C SER A 507 -32.21 -12.21 8.71
N ILE A 508 -31.67 -12.07 7.50
CA ILE A 508 -31.39 -13.21 6.61
C ILE A 508 -30.19 -14.01 7.14
N SER A 509 -29.09 -13.30 7.47
CA SER A 509 -27.87 -13.93 7.99
C SER A 509 -28.11 -14.69 9.29
N ASP A 510 -28.83 -14.09 10.25
CA ASP A 510 -29.19 -14.73 11.51
C ASP A 510 -30.03 -15.98 11.26
N PHE A 511 -31.00 -15.94 10.34
CA PHE A 511 -31.80 -17.10 9.97
C PHE A 511 -30.99 -18.24 9.39
N LEU A 512 -30.05 -17.91 8.46
CA LEU A 512 -29.22 -18.92 7.82
C LEU A 512 -28.21 -19.51 8.79
N ALA A 513 -27.55 -18.68 9.59
CA ALA A 513 -26.60 -19.12 10.61
C ALA A 513 -27.27 -20.07 11.63
N ALA A 514 -28.49 -19.73 12.08
CA ALA A 514 -29.29 -20.60 12.95
C ALA A 514 -29.67 -21.94 12.29
N ASN A 515 -29.66 -22.05 10.96
CA ASN A 515 -29.89 -23.28 10.20
C ASN A 515 -28.59 -23.97 9.74
N GLY A 516 -27.45 -23.59 10.32
CA GLY A 516 -26.14 -24.21 10.10
C GLY A 516 -25.43 -23.80 8.81
N PHE A 517 -25.79 -22.65 8.22
CA PHE A 517 -25.00 -22.04 7.17
C PHE A 517 -23.87 -21.21 7.76
N VAL A 518 -22.73 -21.19 7.08
CA VAL A 518 -21.57 -20.38 7.41
C VAL A 518 -21.46 -19.26 6.37
N GLU A 519 -21.29 -18.03 6.82
CA GLU A 519 -21.03 -16.90 5.91
C GLU A 519 -19.63 -17.00 5.34
N THR A 520 -19.51 -16.76 4.04
CA THR A 520 -18.24 -16.70 3.33
C THR A 520 -18.07 -15.34 2.67
N MET A 521 -16.82 -14.92 2.52
CA MET A 521 -16.46 -13.70 1.84
C MET A 521 -15.30 -14.00 0.90
N ASN A 522 -15.56 -13.95 -0.39
CA ASN A 522 -14.60 -14.24 -1.43
C ASN A 522 -14.09 -12.96 -2.10
N ASN A 523 -12.90 -13.05 -2.70
CA ASN A 523 -12.36 -11.98 -3.52
C ASN A 523 -13.29 -11.69 -4.71
N SER A 524 -13.47 -10.41 -5.04
CA SER A 524 -14.16 -10.01 -6.27
C SER A 524 -13.35 -10.28 -7.53
N LEU A 525 -12.03 -10.45 -7.41
CA LEU A 525 -11.16 -10.85 -8.51
C LEU A 525 -11.15 -12.37 -8.66
N THR A 526 -11.16 -12.83 -9.92
CA THR A 526 -11.21 -14.25 -10.26
C THR A 526 -10.52 -14.49 -11.62
N ARG A 527 -10.59 -15.72 -12.10
CA ARG A 527 -9.99 -16.18 -13.37
C ARG A 527 -10.95 -15.99 -14.53
N SER A 528 -10.48 -15.37 -15.61
CA SER A 528 -11.27 -15.29 -16.86
C SER A 528 -11.59 -16.65 -17.47
N GLU A 529 -10.73 -17.66 -17.23
CA GLU A 529 -10.92 -19.03 -17.73
C GLU A 529 -12.24 -19.66 -17.26
N TYR A 530 -12.75 -19.29 -16.09
CA TYR A 530 -14.03 -19.77 -15.60
C TYR A 530 -15.21 -19.42 -16.52
N TYR A 531 -15.11 -18.33 -17.26
CA TYR A 531 -16.14 -17.77 -18.10
C TYR A 531 -16.04 -18.20 -19.57
N SER A 532 -14.92 -18.79 -19.99
CA SER A 532 -14.62 -19.13 -21.41
C SER A 532 -15.68 -20.01 -22.09
N LYS A 533 -16.44 -20.81 -21.31
CA LYS A 533 -17.48 -21.74 -21.82
C LYS A 533 -18.88 -21.41 -21.30
N LEU A 534 -19.06 -20.25 -20.69
CA LEU A 534 -20.36 -19.82 -20.20
C LEU A 534 -21.07 -18.92 -21.21
N LYS A 535 -22.32 -19.25 -21.47
CA LYS A 535 -23.23 -18.42 -22.28
C LYS A 535 -23.98 -17.41 -21.42
N THR A 536 -24.32 -17.80 -20.20
CA THR A 536 -25.02 -16.94 -19.24
C THR A 536 -24.14 -15.80 -18.77
N PHE A 537 -22.85 -16.07 -18.57
CA PHE A 537 -21.84 -15.10 -18.17
C PHE A 537 -20.65 -15.17 -19.16
N PRO A 538 -20.77 -14.56 -20.34
CA PRO A 538 -19.74 -14.67 -21.36
C PRO A 538 -18.45 -13.93 -20.96
N GLU A 539 -17.30 -14.48 -21.32
CA GLU A 539 -16.00 -13.90 -21.04
C GLU A 539 -15.85 -12.47 -21.56
N ALA A 540 -16.49 -12.16 -22.68
CA ALA A 540 -16.49 -10.82 -23.28
C ALA A 540 -17.09 -9.74 -22.34
N LYS A 541 -17.95 -10.14 -21.41
CA LYS A 541 -18.53 -9.25 -20.40
C LYS A 541 -17.71 -9.16 -19.11
N CYS A 542 -16.55 -9.81 -19.03
CA CYS A 542 -15.69 -9.66 -17.86
C CYS A 542 -15.05 -8.29 -17.79
N VAL A 543 -15.08 -7.67 -16.64
CA VAL A 543 -14.27 -6.49 -16.34
C VAL A 543 -12.82 -6.94 -16.13
N ARG A 544 -11.93 -6.57 -17.04
CA ARG A 544 -10.53 -6.97 -17.02
C ARG A 544 -9.67 -6.02 -16.20
N ILE A 545 -8.77 -6.58 -15.40
CA ILE A 545 -7.80 -5.78 -14.63
C ILE A 545 -6.62 -5.44 -15.53
N MET A 546 -6.23 -4.17 -15.56
CA MET A 546 -5.15 -3.66 -16.42
C MET A 546 -3.78 -4.26 -16.04
N ASN A 547 -3.48 -4.34 -14.74
CA ASN A 547 -2.23 -4.87 -14.20
C ASN A 547 -2.52 -5.94 -13.14
N PRO A 548 -2.97 -7.15 -13.55
CA PRO A 548 -3.31 -8.20 -12.59
C PRO A 548 -2.04 -8.71 -11.88
N LEU A 549 -2.15 -9.01 -10.59
CA LEU A 549 -1.07 -9.61 -9.81
C LEU A 549 -0.72 -11.03 -10.31
N SER A 550 -1.69 -11.74 -10.85
CA SER A 550 -1.53 -13.07 -11.45
C SER A 550 -2.65 -13.34 -12.46
N SER A 551 -2.49 -14.38 -13.28
CA SER A 551 -3.52 -14.89 -14.18
C SER A 551 -4.78 -15.35 -13.43
N ASP A 552 -4.64 -15.67 -12.16
CA ASP A 552 -5.71 -16.16 -11.30
C ASP A 552 -6.64 -15.04 -10.78
N LEU A 553 -6.21 -13.78 -10.92
CA LEU A 553 -6.92 -12.59 -10.46
C LEU A 553 -7.00 -11.53 -11.56
N ASN A 554 -7.32 -11.95 -12.77
CA ASN A 554 -7.22 -11.10 -13.97
C ASN A 554 -8.54 -10.45 -14.40
N VAL A 555 -9.67 -10.85 -13.81
CA VAL A 555 -11.01 -10.27 -14.08
C VAL A 555 -11.82 -10.14 -12.79
N MET A 556 -12.83 -9.28 -12.82
CA MET A 556 -13.85 -9.22 -11.77
C MET A 556 -14.96 -10.24 -12.04
N ARG A 557 -15.51 -10.82 -10.98
CA ARG A 557 -16.54 -11.88 -11.04
C ARG A 557 -17.87 -11.36 -11.58
N GLN A 558 -18.52 -12.14 -12.44
CA GLN A 558 -19.88 -11.86 -12.95
C GLN A 558 -20.97 -12.58 -12.12
N THR A 559 -20.61 -13.54 -11.26
CA THR A 559 -21.52 -14.32 -10.41
C THR A 559 -20.78 -14.78 -9.16
N LEU A 560 -21.51 -14.97 -8.05
CA LEU A 560 -20.99 -15.57 -6.83
C LEU A 560 -20.87 -17.10 -6.92
N ILE A 561 -21.55 -17.73 -7.90
CA ILE A 561 -21.63 -19.19 -8.00
C ILE A 561 -20.25 -19.81 -8.17
N LEU A 562 -19.39 -19.23 -9.04
CA LEU A 562 -18.07 -19.82 -9.34
C LEU A 562 -17.14 -19.74 -8.13
N ASN A 563 -17.14 -18.61 -7.41
CA ASN A 563 -16.34 -18.46 -6.18
C ASN A 563 -16.86 -19.37 -5.05
N GLY A 564 -18.19 -19.55 -4.95
CA GLY A 564 -18.75 -20.51 -4.03
C GLY A 564 -18.33 -21.95 -4.32
N LEU A 565 -18.16 -22.33 -5.60
CA LEU A 565 -17.59 -23.63 -5.99
C LEU A 565 -16.13 -23.77 -5.57
N GLU A 566 -15.31 -22.69 -5.63
CA GLU A 566 -13.93 -22.69 -5.09
C GLU A 566 -13.94 -22.98 -3.58
N VAL A 567 -14.84 -22.33 -2.82
CA VAL A 567 -14.99 -22.58 -1.38
C VAL A 567 -15.34 -24.03 -1.10
N ILE A 568 -16.28 -24.58 -1.87
CA ILE A 568 -16.68 -25.98 -1.70
C ILE A 568 -15.52 -26.93 -2.01
N ALA A 569 -14.81 -26.72 -3.12
CA ALA A 569 -13.63 -27.50 -3.49
C ALA A 569 -12.54 -27.41 -2.42
N TYR A 570 -12.27 -26.21 -1.91
CA TYR A 570 -11.30 -25.97 -0.83
C TYR A 570 -11.62 -26.78 0.44
N ASN A 571 -12.88 -26.79 0.86
CA ASN A 571 -13.33 -27.53 2.04
C ASN A 571 -13.30 -29.04 1.82
N ILE A 572 -13.76 -29.54 0.66
CA ILE A 572 -13.71 -30.96 0.32
C ILE A 572 -12.28 -31.48 0.35
N ASN A 573 -11.32 -30.73 -0.17
CA ASN A 573 -9.89 -31.09 -0.15
C ASN A 573 -9.34 -31.19 1.29
N ARG A 574 -10.04 -30.61 2.27
CA ARG A 574 -9.73 -30.68 3.71
C ARG A 574 -10.64 -31.63 4.47
N GLN A 575 -11.31 -32.53 3.76
CA GLN A 575 -12.18 -33.56 4.30
C GLN A 575 -13.47 -33.03 4.94
N ILE A 576 -13.83 -31.78 4.66
CA ILE A 576 -15.11 -31.20 5.07
C ILE A 576 -16.08 -31.36 3.90
N THR A 577 -16.97 -32.37 3.98
CA THR A 577 -17.87 -32.76 2.88
C THR A 577 -19.30 -32.29 3.04
N ASN A 578 -19.76 -32.03 4.28
CA ASN A 578 -21.07 -31.48 4.56
C ASN A 578 -20.97 -29.94 4.68
N ILE A 579 -21.38 -29.25 3.64
CA ILE A 579 -21.11 -27.80 3.48
C ILE A 579 -22.44 -27.09 3.25
N LYS A 580 -22.66 -26.03 4.05
CA LYS A 580 -23.75 -25.08 3.87
C LYS A 580 -23.13 -23.69 4.00
N THR A 581 -23.09 -22.92 2.94
CA THR A 581 -22.52 -21.58 2.97
C THR A 581 -23.42 -20.55 2.30
N PHE A 582 -23.27 -19.30 2.71
CA PHE A 582 -23.90 -18.18 2.05
C PHE A 582 -22.92 -17.01 1.92
N GLU A 583 -23.12 -16.18 0.92
CA GLU A 583 -22.28 -15.00 0.64
C GLU A 583 -23.13 -13.83 0.16
N TYR A 584 -22.85 -12.65 0.69
CA TYR A 584 -23.22 -11.38 0.08
C TYR A 584 -22.01 -10.81 -0.66
N GLY A 585 -22.18 -10.41 -1.89
CA GLY A 585 -21.07 -9.85 -2.65
C GLY A 585 -21.53 -9.10 -3.89
N SER A 586 -20.67 -8.20 -4.35
CA SER A 586 -20.86 -7.54 -5.63
C SER A 586 -20.41 -8.44 -6.77
N VAL A 587 -21.09 -8.34 -7.89
CA VAL A 587 -20.76 -8.93 -9.18
C VAL A 587 -20.69 -7.82 -10.21
N TYR A 588 -19.90 -8.01 -11.25
CA TYR A 588 -19.51 -6.95 -12.17
C TYR A 588 -19.68 -7.41 -13.61
N SER A 589 -20.13 -6.51 -14.48
CA SER A 589 -20.18 -6.77 -15.91
C SER A 589 -19.70 -5.57 -16.72
N PHE A 590 -19.16 -5.87 -17.88
CA PHE A 590 -18.75 -4.91 -18.89
C PHE A 590 -19.67 -5.02 -20.10
N ASP A 591 -20.07 -3.90 -20.67
CA ASP A 591 -20.81 -3.87 -21.92
C ASP A 591 -19.84 -3.82 -23.12
N PRO A 592 -19.67 -4.95 -23.85
CA PRO A 592 -18.75 -5.04 -24.96
C PRO A 592 -19.13 -4.20 -26.19
N GLU A 593 -20.32 -3.63 -26.21
CA GLU A 593 -20.76 -2.74 -27.32
C GLU A 593 -20.29 -1.29 -27.11
N THR A 594 -19.67 -0.99 -25.95
CA THR A 594 -19.13 0.31 -25.60
C THR A 594 -17.61 0.40 -25.80
N ASP A 595 -17.06 1.62 -25.79
CA ASP A 595 -15.62 1.84 -25.89
C ASP A 595 -14.85 1.66 -24.56
N GLY A 596 -15.54 1.39 -23.46
CA GLY A 596 -14.97 1.17 -22.13
C GLY A 596 -14.34 2.40 -21.46
N LYS A 597 -14.49 3.60 -22.03
CA LYS A 597 -13.84 4.82 -21.52
C LYS A 597 -14.61 5.50 -20.39
N THR A 598 -15.87 5.16 -20.21
CA THR A 598 -16.73 5.77 -19.20
C THR A 598 -17.27 4.72 -18.24
N LEU A 599 -17.64 5.13 -17.02
CA LEU A 599 -18.24 4.24 -16.03
C LEU A 599 -19.58 3.64 -16.50
N ALA A 600 -20.27 4.28 -17.44
CA ALA A 600 -21.51 3.77 -18.02
C ALA A 600 -21.34 2.44 -18.79
N SER A 601 -20.11 2.09 -19.14
CA SER A 601 -19.77 0.80 -19.76
C SER A 601 -19.70 -0.35 -18.78
N TYR A 602 -19.81 -0.09 -17.48
CA TYR A 602 -19.62 -1.07 -16.42
C TYR A 602 -20.84 -1.10 -15.50
N GLU A 603 -21.22 -2.29 -15.09
CA GLU A 603 -22.30 -2.47 -14.14
C GLU A 603 -21.79 -3.20 -12.89
N GLU A 604 -22.25 -2.77 -11.73
CA GLU A 604 -22.03 -3.43 -10.45
C GLU A 604 -23.37 -3.77 -9.80
N HIS A 605 -23.58 -5.02 -9.41
CA HIS A 605 -24.77 -5.49 -8.73
C HIS A 605 -24.41 -6.23 -7.48
N THR A 606 -25.14 -5.99 -6.40
CA THR A 606 -25.03 -6.82 -5.21
C THR A 606 -25.90 -8.07 -5.37
N CYS A 607 -25.32 -9.23 -5.12
CA CYS A 607 -25.98 -10.51 -5.09
C CYS A 607 -25.85 -11.18 -3.72
N PHE A 608 -26.72 -12.14 -3.50
CA PHE A 608 -26.72 -13.00 -2.34
C PHE A 608 -26.80 -14.45 -2.80
N ALA A 609 -25.86 -15.29 -2.37
CA ALA A 609 -25.80 -16.67 -2.81
C ALA A 609 -25.89 -17.66 -1.66
N LEU A 610 -26.49 -18.82 -1.92
CA LEU A 610 -26.60 -19.97 -1.03
C LEU A 610 -26.00 -21.20 -1.68
N PHE A 611 -25.26 -21.97 -0.91
CA PHE A 611 -24.66 -23.22 -1.37
C PHE A 611 -24.92 -24.35 -0.38
N MET A 612 -25.20 -25.51 -0.90
CA MET A 612 -25.29 -26.75 -0.14
C MET A 612 -24.59 -27.88 -0.87
N SER A 613 -23.81 -28.67 -0.17
CA SER A 613 -23.17 -29.87 -0.73
C SER A 613 -22.97 -30.93 0.34
N GLY A 614 -22.98 -32.18 -0.06
CA GLY A 614 -22.83 -33.32 0.85
C GLY A 614 -24.12 -33.72 1.57
N GLN A 615 -23.96 -34.42 2.67
CA GLN A 615 -25.05 -34.83 3.55
C GLN A 615 -24.60 -34.68 5.00
N PRO A 616 -25.55 -34.38 5.92
CA PRO A 616 -25.24 -34.36 7.34
C PRO A 616 -24.77 -35.74 7.82
N ASP A 617 -24.02 -35.78 8.89
CA ASP A 617 -23.51 -37.01 9.46
C ASP A 617 -24.68 -37.91 9.89
N LYS A 618 -24.58 -39.17 9.51
CA LYS A 618 -25.53 -40.18 9.91
C LYS A 618 -25.34 -40.55 11.38
N SER A 619 -26.36 -40.40 12.17
CA SER A 619 -26.36 -40.91 13.55
C SER A 619 -26.87 -42.36 13.61
N TRP A 620 -26.62 -43.03 14.77
CA TRP A 620 -27.10 -44.37 14.97
C TRP A 620 -28.62 -44.49 14.92
N ARG A 621 -29.34 -43.39 15.07
CA ARG A 621 -30.80 -43.34 15.17
C ARG A 621 -31.48 -42.62 14.01
N VAL A 622 -30.76 -41.73 13.34
CA VAL A 622 -31.32 -40.89 12.27
C VAL A 622 -30.41 -40.95 11.05
N ASP A 623 -30.99 -41.35 9.93
CA ASP A 623 -30.39 -41.17 8.63
C ASP A 623 -30.94 -39.88 7.99
N PRO A 624 -30.16 -38.79 7.90
CA PRO A 624 -30.66 -37.52 7.37
C PRO A 624 -30.89 -37.55 5.86
N GLY A 625 -30.57 -38.68 5.20
CA GLY A 625 -30.62 -38.78 3.74
C GLY A 625 -29.56 -37.97 3.03
N LYS A 626 -29.58 -38.01 1.70
CA LYS A 626 -28.68 -37.19 0.87
C LYS A 626 -29.20 -35.76 0.76
N GLY A 627 -28.27 -34.79 0.74
CA GLY A 627 -28.60 -33.43 0.38
C GLY A 627 -29.35 -33.36 -0.95
N SER A 628 -30.32 -32.50 -1.07
CA SER A 628 -31.17 -32.40 -2.25
C SER A 628 -31.44 -30.93 -2.66
N TYR A 629 -31.75 -30.77 -3.93
CA TYR A 629 -32.30 -29.55 -4.48
C TYR A 629 -33.47 -29.00 -3.66
N PHE A 630 -34.39 -29.92 -3.20
CA PHE A 630 -35.56 -29.51 -2.44
C PHE A 630 -35.24 -28.95 -1.04
N GLN A 631 -34.13 -29.35 -0.45
CA GLN A 631 -33.66 -28.73 0.81
C GLN A 631 -33.25 -27.28 0.58
N LEU A 632 -32.45 -27.01 -0.46
CA LEU A 632 -32.06 -25.63 -0.80
C LEU A 632 -33.31 -24.81 -1.15
N LYS A 633 -34.23 -25.37 -1.95
CA LYS A 633 -35.51 -24.74 -2.28
C LYS A 633 -36.31 -24.40 -1.03
N GLY A 634 -36.36 -25.31 -0.05
CA GLY A 634 -37.03 -25.08 1.24
C GLY A 634 -36.43 -23.87 2.00
N TYR A 635 -35.12 -23.72 2.03
CA TYR A 635 -34.49 -22.55 2.65
C TYR A 635 -34.83 -21.25 1.91
N LEU A 636 -34.78 -21.26 0.57
CA LEU A 636 -35.15 -20.09 -0.24
C LEU A 636 -36.66 -19.75 -0.02
N GLU A 637 -37.55 -20.74 -0.01
CA GLU A 637 -38.96 -20.54 0.23
C GLU A 637 -39.22 -19.95 1.63
N LEU A 638 -38.59 -20.49 2.67
CA LEU A 638 -38.70 -19.99 4.04
C LEU A 638 -38.20 -18.57 4.16
N LEU A 639 -37.07 -18.24 3.48
CA LEU A 639 -36.53 -16.90 3.44
C LEU A 639 -37.51 -15.91 2.81
N LEU A 640 -38.05 -16.23 1.63
CA LEU A 640 -39.04 -15.40 0.94
C LEU A 640 -40.33 -15.23 1.74
N LYS A 641 -40.82 -16.33 2.35
CA LYS A 641 -42.00 -16.33 3.21
C LYS A 641 -41.84 -15.46 4.44
N ARG A 642 -40.63 -15.39 5.03
CA ARG A 642 -40.31 -14.49 6.14
C ARG A 642 -40.58 -13.03 5.81
N PHE A 643 -40.42 -12.66 4.55
CA PHE A 643 -40.69 -11.32 4.04
C PHE A 643 -42.08 -11.20 3.37
N GLY A 644 -42.95 -12.15 3.61
CA GLY A 644 -44.35 -12.11 3.15
C GLY A 644 -44.54 -12.47 1.67
N CYS A 645 -43.52 -13.09 1.03
CA CYS A 645 -43.62 -13.54 -0.36
C CYS A 645 -43.91 -15.05 -0.41
N ASP A 646 -44.96 -15.40 -1.15
CA ASP A 646 -45.21 -16.77 -1.55
C ASP A 646 -44.43 -17.06 -2.85
N ILE A 647 -43.55 -18.06 -2.83
CA ILE A 647 -42.75 -18.46 -4.00
C ILE A 647 -43.60 -18.80 -5.22
N TYR A 648 -44.81 -19.27 -5.00
CA TYR A 648 -45.77 -19.58 -6.07
C TYR A 648 -46.47 -18.37 -6.69
N SER A 649 -46.22 -17.16 -6.15
CA SER A 649 -46.64 -15.90 -6.77
C SER A 649 -45.62 -15.38 -7.77
N LEU A 650 -44.46 -16.01 -7.82
CA LEU A 650 -43.37 -15.64 -8.74
C LEU A 650 -43.59 -16.38 -10.09
N GLU A 651 -43.12 -15.71 -11.16
CA GLU A 651 -43.01 -16.35 -12.47
C GLU A 651 -41.80 -17.27 -12.47
N THR A 652 -41.90 -18.43 -13.08
CA THR A 652 -40.86 -19.44 -13.13
C THR A 652 -40.43 -19.74 -14.55
N ALA A 653 -39.13 -19.90 -14.74
CA ALA A 653 -38.52 -20.36 -15.99
C ALA A 653 -37.44 -21.41 -15.68
N ALA A 654 -36.98 -22.12 -16.68
CA ALA A 654 -35.81 -22.99 -16.52
C ALA A 654 -34.55 -22.17 -16.17
N ALA A 655 -33.76 -22.68 -15.22
CA ALA A 655 -32.44 -22.10 -14.93
C ALA A 655 -31.47 -22.30 -16.11
N PRO A 656 -30.44 -21.46 -16.25
CA PRO A 656 -29.45 -21.60 -17.30
C PRO A 656 -28.76 -22.97 -17.31
N ALA A 657 -28.85 -23.69 -18.43
CA ALA A 657 -28.36 -25.04 -18.58
C ALA A 657 -26.82 -25.18 -18.56
N ASP A 658 -26.12 -24.08 -18.78
CA ASP A 658 -24.66 -24.02 -18.70
C ASP A 658 -24.14 -23.92 -17.28
N LEU A 659 -25.00 -23.56 -16.32
CA LEU A 659 -24.70 -23.51 -14.88
C LEU A 659 -25.34 -24.66 -14.12
N PHE A 660 -26.57 -25.03 -14.46
CA PHE A 660 -27.36 -25.99 -13.74
C PHE A 660 -27.82 -27.15 -14.64
N SER A 661 -27.76 -28.38 -14.13
CA SER A 661 -28.37 -29.54 -14.80
C SER A 661 -29.88 -29.54 -14.66
N GLU A 662 -30.36 -29.11 -13.48
CA GLU A 662 -31.79 -28.98 -13.13
C GLU A 662 -31.94 -27.71 -12.29
N GLY A 663 -32.94 -26.92 -12.56
CA GLY A 663 -33.12 -25.69 -11.77
C GLY A 663 -34.23 -24.80 -12.26
N LEU A 664 -34.50 -23.78 -11.46
CA LEU A 664 -35.53 -22.78 -11.73
C LEU A 664 -34.97 -21.37 -11.60
N SER A 665 -35.43 -20.51 -12.45
CA SER A 665 -35.32 -19.07 -12.33
C SER A 665 -36.65 -18.51 -11.84
N TYR A 666 -36.62 -17.61 -10.86
CA TYR A 666 -37.79 -16.95 -10.31
C TYR A 666 -37.73 -15.46 -10.64
N ALA A 667 -38.83 -14.90 -11.13
CA ALA A 667 -38.95 -13.49 -11.40
C ALA A 667 -40.23 -12.91 -10.76
N LEU A 668 -40.18 -11.61 -10.47
CA LEU A 668 -41.39 -10.89 -10.07
C LEU A 668 -42.31 -10.78 -11.28
N PRO A 669 -43.65 -10.87 -11.11
CA PRO A 669 -44.57 -10.73 -12.25
C PRO A 669 -44.31 -9.46 -13.04
N GLY A 670 -44.10 -9.62 -14.35
CA GLY A 670 -43.81 -8.53 -15.29
C GLY A 670 -42.36 -8.02 -15.23
N SER A 671 -41.45 -8.65 -14.49
CA SER A 671 -40.03 -8.32 -14.50
C SER A 671 -39.27 -9.22 -15.47
N HIS A 672 -38.40 -8.62 -16.29
CA HIS A 672 -37.49 -9.40 -17.15
C HIS A 672 -36.21 -9.85 -16.43
N GLN A 673 -35.91 -9.29 -15.26
CA GLN A 673 -34.75 -9.69 -14.46
C GLN A 673 -35.13 -10.73 -13.43
N PRO A 674 -34.34 -11.81 -13.26
CA PRO A 674 -34.62 -12.81 -12.24
C PRO A 674 -34.41 -12.23 -10.84
N LEU A 675 -35.33 -12.55 -9.93
CA LEU A 675 -35.16 -12.37 -8.50
C LEU A 675 -34.15 -13.36 -7.96
N ALA A 676 -34.27 -14.62 -8.39
CA ALA A 676 -33.39 -15.69 -7.95
C ALA A 676 -33.25 -16.76 -9.03
N VAL A 677 -32.08 -17.34 -9.12
CA VAL A 677 -31.77 -18.50 -9.94
C VAL A 677 -31.22 -19.58 -9.03
N MET A 678 -31.74 -20.81 -9.11
CA MET A 678 -31.29 -21.90 -8.27
C MET A 678 -31.34 -23.24 -8.99
N GLY A 679 -30.49 -24.18 -8.55
CA GLY A 679 -30.46 -25.49 -9.16
C GLY A 679 -29.42 -26.44 -8.60
N THR A 680 -29.38 -27.64 -9.20
CA THR A 680 -28.26 -28.57 -9.09
C THR A 680 -27.18 -28.13 -10.06
N VAL A 681 -26.00 -27.84 -9.58
CA VAL A 681 -24.87 -27.34 -10.41
C VAL A 681 -24.52 -28.39 -11.46
N ALA A 682 -24.34 -27.94 -12.72
CA ALA A 682 -24.06 -28.81 -13.84
C ALA A 682 -22.74 -29.59 -13.67
N PRO A 683 -22.71 -30.90 -14.00
CA PRO A 683 -21.52 -31.74 -13.84
C PRO A 683 -20.26 -31.17 -14.52
N ALA A 684 -20.43 -30.46 -15.64
CA ALA A 684 -19.33 -29.82 -16.34
C ALA A 684 -18.68 -28.70 -15.49
N ARG A 685 -19.47 -27.98 -14.70
CA ARG A 685 -18.96 -26.95 -13.75
C ARG A 685 -18.29 -27.61 -12.54
N LEU A 686 -18.90 -28.64 -11.96
CA LEU A 686 -18.30 -29.38 -10.85
C LEU A 686 -16.92 -29.98 -11.25
N LYS A 687 -16.82 -30.52 -12.45
CA LYS A 687 -15.55 -31.05 -12.98
C LYS A 687 -14.48 -29.96 -13.09
N GLN A 688 -14.84 -28.74 -13.46
CA GLN A 688 -13.92 -27.61 -13.57
C GLN A 688 -13.23 -27.30 -12.24
N PHE A 689 -13.92 -27.49 -11.12
CA PHE A 689 -13.41 -27.28 -9.77
C PHE A 689 -12.97 -28.57 -9.06
N GLY A 690 -12.95 -29.71 -9.75
CA GLY A 690 -12.56 -31.00 -9.17
C GLY A 690 -13.55 -31.58 -8.16
N ILE A 691 -14.80 -31.11 -8.15
CA ILE A 691 -15.83 -31.51 -7.21
C ILE A 691 -16.53 -32.77 -7.74
N LYS A 692 -16.59 -33.81 -6.90
CA LYS A 692 -17.20 -35.12 -7.26
C LYS A 692 -18.58 -35.31 -6.70
N GLN A 693 -18.96 -34.58 -5.66
CA GLN A 693 -20.28 -34.66 -5.01
C GLN A 693 -21.22 -33.58 -5.58
N PRO A 694 -22.56 -33.81 -5.49
CA PRO A 694 -23.54 -32.83 -5.93
C PRO A 694 -23.44 -31.53 -5.15
N VAL A 695 -23.61 -30.42 -5.86
CA VAL A 695 -23.71 -29.08 -5.27
C VAL A 695 -25.02 -28.46 -5.70
N PHE A 696 -25.73 -27.88 -4.75
CA PHE A 696 -26.94 -27.13 -4.94
C PHE A 696 -26.61 -25.66 -4.65
N ALA A 697 -26.96 -24.79 -5.58
CA ALA A 697 -26.65 -23.37 -5.48
C ALA A 697 -27.87 -22.53 -5.82
N ALA A 698 -27.98 -21.38 -5.16
CA ALA A 698 -28.94 -20.34 -5.49
C ALA A 698 -28.22 -18.99 -5.47
N GLU A 699 -28.49 -18.14 -6.46
CA GLU A 699 -28.06 -16.75 -6.49
C GLU A 699 -29.29 -15.85 -6.59
N ILE A 700 -29.36 -14.87 -5.72
CA ILE A 700 -30.48 -13.95 -5.54
C ILE A 700 -30.01 -12.53 -5.79
N SER A 701 -30.72 -11.80 -6.64
CA SER A 701 -30.51 -10.37 -6.83
C SER A 701 -30.90 -9.61 -5.57
N TRP A 702 -29.90 -8.99 -4.89
CA TRP A 702 -30.17 -8.22 -3.69
C TRP A 702 -31.12 -7.04 -3.92
N PRO A 703 -30.94 -6.22 -4.98
CA PRO A 703 -31.88 -5.14 -5.27
C PRO A 703 -33.31 -5.61 -5.51
N ALA A 704 -33.47 -6.72 -6.24
CA ALA A 704 -34.80 -7.28 -6.50
C ALA A 704 -35.45 -7.85 -5.23
N LEU A 705 -34.67 -8.53 -4.39
CA LEU A 705 -35.16 -9.03 -3.09
C LEU A 705 -35.53 -7.88 -2.15
N PHE A 706 -34.71 -6.83 -2.10
CA PHE A 706 -34.98 -5.68 -1.23
C PHE A 706 -36.23 -4.91 -1.70
N GLU A 707 -36.43 -4.77 -3.01
CA GLU A 707 -37.65 -4.17 -3.55
C GLU A 707 -38.89 -4.99 -3.22
N LEU A 708 -38.78 -6.31 -3.27
CA LEU A 708 -39.86 -7.22 -2.82
C LEU A 708 -40.16 -6.97 -1.34
N VAL A 709 -39.16 -6.94 -0.49
CA VAL A 709 -39.32 -6.68 0.94
C VAL A 709 -39.97 -5.33 1.21
N ARG A 710 -39.58 -4.29 0.46
CA ARG A 710 -40.12 -2.94 0.58
C ARG A 710 -41.60 -2.85 0.17
N ARG A 711 -41.97 -3.61 -0.85
CA ARG A 711 -43.39 -3.65 -1.33
C ARG A 711 -44.30 -4.44 -0.43
N ASN A 712 -43.80 -5.49 0.20
CA ASN A 712 -44.60 -6.36 1.04
C ASN A 712 -44.82 -5.77 2.43
N LYS A 713 -46.05 -5.41 2.74
CA LYS A 713 -46.46 -4.96 4.08
C LYS A 713 -47.05 -6.14 4.86
N ILE A 714 -46.31 -6.55 5.89
CA ILE A 714 -46.82 -7.55 6.81
C ILE A 714 -47.99 -6.95 7.60
N LYS A 715 -49.16 -7.50 7.50
CA LYS A 715 -50.33 -7.09 8.25
C LYS A 715 -50.72 -8.20 9.27
N TYR A 716 -50.95 -7.75 10.50
CA TYR A 716 -51.50 -8.62 11.52
C TYR A 716 -52.84 -9.17 11.05
N LYS A 717 -53.08 -10.47 11.26
CA LYS A 717 -54.37 -11.14 11.11
C LYS A 717 -54.66 -11.93 12.41
N GLU A 718 -55.87 -11.83 12.88
CA GLU A 718 -56.29 -12.63 14.02
C GLU A 718 -56.12 -14.12 13.72
N LEU A 719 -55.80 -14.90 14.76
CA LEU A 719 -55.77 -16.35 14.65
C LEU A 719 -57.18 -16.87 14.37
N PRO A 720 -57.32 -17.86 13.49
CA PRO A 720 -58.61 -18.48 13.19
C PRO A 720 -59.23 -19.08 14.47
N LYS A 721 -60.50 -18.83 14.70
CA LYS A 721 -61.26 -19.38 15.86
C LYS A 721 -61.82 -20.76 15.57
N PHE A 722 -61.97 -21.15 14.30
CA PHE A 722 -62.57 -22.39 13.87
C PHE A 722 -61.51 -23.35 13.34
N PRO A 723 -61.71 -24.71 13.56
CA PRO A 723 -60.68 -25.69 13.19
C PRO A 723 -60.55 -25.81 11.67
N GLU A 724 -59.35 -26.21 11.26
CA GLU A 724 -59.02 -26.61 9.90
C GLU A 724 -59.48 -28.05 9.62
N VAL A 725 -59.87 -28.30 8.38
CA VAL A 725 -60.21 -29.66 7.90
C VAL A 725 -59.24 -30.02 6.79
N ARG A 726 -58.54 -31.16 6.97
CA ARG A 726 -57.65 -31.70 5.94
C ARG A 726 -58.35 -32.78 5.16
N ARG A 727 -58.19 -32.77 3.82
CA ARG A 727 -58.64 -33.82 2.90
C ARG A 727 -57.51 -34.10 1.91
N ASP A 728 -57.36 -35.41 1.64
CA ASP A 728 -56.37 -35.90 0.70
C ASP A 728 -57.08 -36.38 -0.57
N LEU A 729 -56.39 -36.21 -1.72
CA LEU A 729 -56.92 -36.59 -3.02
C LEU A 729 -55.78 -37.17 -3.87
N ALA A 730 -55.94 -38.41 -4.31
CA ALA A 730 -54.99 -39.03 -5.23
C ALA A 730 -55.55 -38.96 -6.67
N ILE A 731 -54.77 -38.38 -7.55
CA ILE A 731 -55.17 -38.19 -8.96
C ILE A 731 -54.06 -38.66 -9.90
N LEU A 732 -54.47 -39.26 -10.99
CA LEU A 732 -53.62 -39.64 -12.10
C LEU A 732 -53.66 -38.54 -13.14
N LEU A 733 -52.47 -38.14 -13.60
CA LEU A 733 -52.25 -37.00 -14.50
C LEU A 733 -51.28 -37.36 -15.61
N ASP A 734 -51.25 -36.57 -16.67
CA ASP A 734 -50.19 -36.60 -17.66
C ASP A 734 -48.87 -36.11 -17.04
N GLU A 735 -47.75 -36.65 -17.47
CA GLU A 735 -46.42 -36.31 -16.98
C GLU A 735 -46.12 -34.82 -17.11
N SER A 736 -46.64 -34.14 -18.13
CA SER A 736 -46.45 -32.70 -18.40
C SER A 736 -47.16 -31.78 -17.40
N VAL A 737 -48.19 -32.27 -16.65
CA VAL A 737 -48.96 -31.41 -15.73
C VAL A 737 -48.11 -31.02 -14.51
N CYS A 738 -47.89 -29.75 -14.32
CA CYS A 738 -47.11 -29.24 -13.21
C CYS A 738 -47.97 -29.07 -11.94
N TYR A 739 -47.39 -29.36 -10.77
CA TYR A 739 -48.05 -29.11 -9.47
C TYR A 739 -48.45 -27.64 -9.30
N ALA A 740 -47.64 -26.70 -9.79
CA ALA A 740 -47.94 -25.28 -9.70
C ALA A 740 -49.27 -24.90 -10.39
N ASP A 741 -49.58 -25.53 -11.53
CA ASP A 741 -50.78 -25.24 -12.28
C ASP A 741 -52.02 -25.80 -11.52
N LEU A 742 -51.90 -27.01 -10.96
CA LEU A 742 -52.92 -27.60 -10.10
C LEU A 742 -53.17 -26.72 -8.87
N ARG A 743 -52.14 -26.29 -8.20
CA ARG A 743 -52.20 -25.40 -7.04
C ARG A 743 -52.91 -24.10 -7.40
N LYS A 744 -52.53 -23.47 -8.50
CA LYS A 744 -53.12 -22.21 -8.98
C LYS A 744 -54.61 -22.38 -9.27
N SER A 745 -54.98 -23.46 -9.94
CA SER A 745 -56.37 -23.81 -10.20
C SER A 745 -57.16 -24.10 -8.93
N ALA A 746 -56.55 -24.83 -7.97
CA ALA A 746 -57.16 -25.11 -6.67
C ALA A 746 -57.50 -23.86 -5.89
N PHE A 747 -56.56 -22.90 -5.78
CA PHE A 747 -56.82 -21.63 -5.08
C PHE A 747 -57.89 -20.77 -5.79
N ARG A 748 -57.93 -20.81 -7.11
CA ARG A 748 -58.98 -20.10 -7.88
C ARG A 748 -60.38 -20.67 -7.54
N VAL A 749 -60.48 -21.99 -7.37
CA VAL A 749 -61.74 -22.68 -7.09
C VAL A 749 -62.10 -22.62 -5.62
N GLY A 750 -61.16 -22.94 -4.73
CA GLY A 750 -61.36 -23.00 -3.28
C GLY A 750 -61.50 -21.63 -2.61
N LYS A 751 -61.03 -20.57 -3.28
CA LYS A 751 -61.13 -19.16 -2.86
C LYS A 751 -60.69 -18.99 -1.38
N LYS A 752 -61.57 -18.37 -0.58
CA LYS A 752 -61.26 -18.05 0.83
C LYS A 752 -61.24 -19.29 1.74
N LEU A 753 -61.88 -20.39 1.34
CA LEU A 753 -61.98 -21.62 2.16
C LEU A 753 -60.74 -22.49 2.05
N LEU A 754 -59.99 -22.43 0.96
CA LEU A 754 -58.75 -23.18 0.78
C LEU A 754 -57.55 -22.40 1.34
N LYS A 755 -56.91 -22.96 2.35
CA LYS A 755 -55.77 -22.36 3.02
C LYS A 755 -54.43 -22.87 2.46
N GLN A 756 -54.36 -24.17 2.21
CA GLN A 756 -53.14 -24.80 1.74
C GLN A 756 -53.44 -25.93 0.77
N VAL A 757 -52.61 -26.10 -0.21
CA VAL A 757 -52.49 -27.28 -1.05
C VAL A 757 -51.10 -27.84 -0.85
N GLY A 758 -50.99 -29.11 -0.56
CA GLY A 758 -49.73 -29.83 -0.40
C GLY A 758 -49.63 -30.97 -1.40
N LEU A 759 -48.48 -31.25 -1.89
CA LEU A 759 -48.12 -32.46 -2.63
C LEU A 759 -47.26 -33.30 -1.72
N PHE A 760 -47.73 -34.45 -1.28
CA PHE A 760 -47.03 -35.29 -0.32
C PHE A 760 -46.51 -36.60 -0.89
N ASP A 761 -47.00 -37.01 -2.07
CA ASP A 761 -46.47 -38.16 -2.79
C ASP A 761 -46.57 -38.00 -4.31
N VAL A 762 -45.57 -38.50 -5.01
CA VAL A 762 -45.47 -38.56 -6.46
C VAL A 762 -45.06 -39.95 -6.87
N TYR A 763 -46.03 -40.71 -7.35
CA TYR A 763 -45.79 -42.07 -7.76
C TYR A 763 -45.64 -42.18 -9.28
N ARG A 764 -44.56 -42.82 -9.69
CA ARG A 764 -44.25 -43.21 -11.05
C ARG A 764 -43.78 -44.66 -11.01
N GLY A 765 -44.47 -45.56 -11.61
CA GLY A 765 -44.09 -46.97 -11.57
C GLY A 765 -44.98 -47.86 -12.39
N ASP A 766 -44.69 -49.16 -12.40
CA ASP A 766 -45.28 -50.19 -13.30
C ASP A 766 -46.81 -50.36 -13.23
N LYS A 767 -47.47 -49.76 -12.23
CA LYS A 767 -48.94 -49.77 -12.07
C LYS A 767 -49.62 -48.57 -12.69
N ILE A 768 -48.89 -47.72 -13.41
CA ILE A 768 -49.43 -46.53 -14.07
C ILE A 768 -49.00 -46.57 -15.55
N ALA A 769 -49.89 -46.17 -16.43
CA ALA A 769 -49.63 -46.12 -17.87
C ALA A 769 -48.43 -45.19 -18.18
N GLU A 770 -47.65 -45.54 -19.18
CA GLU A 770 -46.50 -44.73 -19.66
C GLU A 770 -46.97 -43.31 -20.01
N GLY A 771 -46.17 -42.30 -19.65
CA GLY A 771 -46.55 -40.90 -19.84
C GLY A 771 -47.52 -40.33 -18.79
N LYS A 772 -47.86 -41.09 -17.76
CA LYS A 772 -48.71 -40.67 -16.64
C LYS A 772 -47.93 -40.68 -15.32
N LYS A 773 -48.37 -39.87 -14.39
CA LYS A 773 -47.94 -39.86 -12.98
C LYS A 773 -49.13 -39.73 -12.05
N GLN A 774 -48.95 -40.19 -10.81
CA GLN A 774 -49.94 -39.97 -9.76
C GLN A 774 -49.43 -38.91 -8.80
N TYR A 775 -50.27 -37.95 -8.49
CA TYR A 775 -50.08 -37.02 -7.39
C TYR A 775 -51.02 -37.35 -6.25
N ALA A 776 -50.47 -37.40 -5.03
CA ALA A 776 -51.24 -37.39 -3.80
C ALA A 776 -51.18 -35.97 -3.22
N LEU A 777 -52.33 -35.32 -3.29
CA LEU A 777 -52.51 -33.93 -2.87
C LEU A 777 -53.24 -33.85 -1.54
N SER A 778 -52.83 -32.94 -0.67
CA SER A 778 -53.55 -32.59 0.55
C SER A 778 -54.10 -31.17 0.45
N PHE A 779 -55.34 -31.01 0.88
CA PHE A 779 -56.04 -29.72 0.90
C PHE A 779 -56.43 -29.40 2.35
N VAL A 780 -56.01 -28.22 2.82
CA VAL A 780 -56.39 -27.68 4.12
C VAL A 780 -57.46 -26.63 3.87
N LEU A 781 -58.65 -26.92 4.38
CA LEU A 781 -59.82 -26.07 4.26
C LEU A 781 -60.18 -25.45 5.60
N GLN A 782 -60.56 -24.21 5.62
CA GLN A 782 -60.96 -23.47 6.83
C GLN A 782 -61.92 -22.34 6.47
N ASP A 783 -63.00 -22.25 7.20
CA ASP A 783 -63.86 -21.08 7.22
C ASP A 783 -63.50 -20.22 8.46
N LEU A 784 -63.32 -18.90 8.25
CA LEU A 784 -62.98 -17.99 9.34
C LEU A 784 -64.18 -17.59 10.19
N ASP A 785 -65.39 -17.78 9.67
CA ASP A 785 -66.63 -17.31 10.28
C ASP A 785 -67.43 -18.44 10.97
N LYS A 786 -67.18 -19.71 10.59
CA LYS A 786 -67.89 -20.85 11.14
C LYS A 786 -67.10 -22.17 11.07
N THR A 787 -67.45 -23.15 11.87
CA THR A 787 -67.01 -24.54 11.71
C THR A 787 -67.59 -25.14 10.41
N MET A 788 -66.69 -25.69 9.55
CA MET A 788 -67.08 -26.30 8.30
C MET A 788 -67.84 -27.64 8.58
N THR A 789 -68.99 -27.85 7.93
CA THR A 789 -69.70 -29.10 7.92
C THR A 789 -69.13 -30.05 6.86
N ASP A 790 -69.35 -31.36 6.99
CA ASP A 790 -68.93 -32.33 5.97
C ASP A 790 -69.48 -31.97 4.58
N ASN A 791 -70.75 -31.54 4.51
CA ASN A 791 -71.34 -31.07 3.25
C ASN A 791 -70.59 -29.86 2.63
N ASP A 792 -70.12 -28.97 3.46
CA ASP A 792 -69.30 -27.78 2.96
C ASP A 792 -67.97 -28.28 2.39
N VAL A 793 -67.33 -29.22 3.07
CA VAL A 793 -66.04 -29.80 2.64
C VAL A 793 -66.22 -30.63 1.37
N GLU A 794 -67.21 -31.51 1.31
CA GLU A 794 -67.47 -32.32 0.11
C GLU A 794 -67.79 -31.48 -1.12
N ARG A 795 -68.54 -30.42 -0.95
CA ARG A 795 -68.83 -29.47 -2.04
C ARG A 795 -67.59 -28.84 -2.60
N VAL A 796 -66.64 -28.42 -1.74
CA VAL A 796 -65.38 -27.85 -2.21
C VAL A 796 -64.53 -28.94 -2.88
N MET A 797 -64.41 -30.12 -2.29
CA MET A 797 -63.59 -31.21 -2.83
C MET A 797 -64.12 -31.71 -4.17
N SER A 798 -65.45 -31.89 -4.31
CA SER A 798 -66.06 -32.27 -5.58
C SER A 798 -65.86 -31.24 -6.67
N LYS A 799 -65.88 -29.95 -6.30
CA LYS A 799 -65.60 -28.85 -7.25
C LYS A 799 -64.14 -28.85 -7.66
N LEU A 800 -63.21 -29.09 -6.75
CA LEU A 800 -61.78 -29.20 -7.05
C LEU A 800 -61.50 -30.34 -8.02
N LEU A 801 -62.04 -31.53 -7.70
CA LEU A 801 -61.90 -32.73 -8.54
C LEU A 801 -62.45 -32.52 -9.94
N SER A 802 -63.65 -31.98 -10.07
CA SER A 802 -64.27 -31.72 -11.39
C SER A 802 -63.49 -30.71 -12.20
N THR A 803 -62.88 -29.70 -11.52
CA THR A 803 -62.00 -28.74 -12.18
C THR A 803 -60.70 -29.39 -12.67
N PHE A 804 -60.08 -30.23 -11.87
CA PHE A 804 -58.87 -30.95 -12.29
C PHE A 804 -59.14 -31.92 -13.44
N GLN A 805 -60.31 -32.58 -13.43
CA GLN A 805 -60.74 -33.44 -14.53
C GLN A 805 -60.89 -32.63 -15.84
N ASN A 806 -61.54 -31.49 -15.75
CA ASN A 806 -61.83 -30.66 -16.94
C ASN A 806 -60.56 -29.91 -17.48
N GLU A 807 -59.71 -29.42 -16.58
CA GLU A 807 -58.55 -28.60 -16.97
C GLU A 807 -57.28 -29.42 -17.26
N PHE A 808 -57.09 -30.54 -16.56
CA PHE A 808 -55.84 -31.31 -16.61
C PHE A 808 -56.07 -32.78 -16.98
N GLY A 809 -57.27 -33.17 -17.31
CA GLY A 809 -57.59 -34.57 -17.62
C GLY A 809 -57.32 -35.51 -16.42
N ALA A 810 -57.46 -35.03 -15.19
CA ALA A 810 -57.18 -35.80 -14.00
C ALA A 810 -58.18 -36.94 -13.84
N VAL A 811 -57.70 -38.12 -13.44
CA VAL A 811 -58.57 -39.30 -13.14
C VAL A 811 -58.41 -39.62 -11.64
N LEU A 812 -59.49 -39.70 -10.94
CA LEU A 812 -59.48 -40.14 -9.53
C LEU A 812 -58.96 -41.59 -9.44
N ARG A 813 -58.08 -41.82 -8.48
CA ARG A 813 -57.57 -43.17 -8.20
C ARG A 813 -58.12 -43.74 -6.91
#